data_71b198f17b60af85ce61dc52ce04fdb8
#
_entry.id   71b198f17b60af85ce61dc52ce04fdb8
#
_cell.length_a   1.000
_cell.length_b   1.000
_cell.length_c   1.000
_cell.angle_alpha   90.00
_cell.angle_beta   90.00
_cell.angle_gamma   90.00
#
_symmetry.space_group_name_H-M   'P 1'
#
loop_
_entity.id
_entity.type
_entity.pdbx_description
1 polymer ?
#
loop_
_entity_poly.entity_id
_entity_poly.type
_entity_poly.pdbx_seq_one_letter_code
_entity_poly.pdbx_strand_id
1 'polypeptide(L)'
;VTQSQIAPEVSRLVRDAQDGSSGALDELIALHMPLVYNIIGRALAGHPDVDDLVQETMLRAIRGLPGLREPDRFRSWLVAIAYRQIQLYLRSRKATRMRRVAEPVEVADPRGDFADRTAAELVVADQRRELAEAARWLDDGDRRLLGLWWQEASGELTRTELAEAIEVQPKHAAVRVQRMKAQLDAARGVVRALRARPRCPELTDQLRRWNGAADPLWRKRFVRHIRECPMCAPRREGLVAPEELLLGMGALPVPVGLAVGLKSAALSSKVSLLKSLTVAATTTVAVGGGLAYAVYHESLPPGGDTVTVTPTLTRSAAPGTARRVQTNPPSVTATTPFAAVPVSAIVVAPGGSDTGNGSVKRPYATVAKAVSVVQPGQTIALRGGTYRLSTELSIETSGTAAKRIVLTNYANERPVIDASGVPADQWAITQSAAFWTVQGLEVTGARSHAYVCRACHDVIFRRLSMHDNAASGLMLRDPGTTNNQVLDSDFFDNRGGLGIQFGSGTGNLVRGNRAYGNGSSGFDLGGFTDPVSLEYNWAYRNEANGFALAGSDVAAAHELRHNAAWDNGGPGFTDDGGTGALQLSNNTAWRNGGSGFAFPNAPALLRSNAAAGNPVSLAANAQLSRNNWAETFRSTDPAQAEGARQPDGKLPRTDFLATGDGVGASMGGY
;
A
#
# COMPACT_ATOMS: atom_id res chain seq x y z
N VAL A 1 -20.23 24.69 -12.30
CA VAL A 1 -20.52 25.77 -11.34
C VAL A 1 -19.33 26.72 -11.36
N THR A 2 -19.50 27.95 -11.77
CA THR A 2 -18.42 28.94 -11.92
C THR A 2 -17.97 29.44 -10.54
N GLN A 3 -16.65 29.67 -10.36
CA GLN A 3 -16.00 30.17 -9.12
C GLN A 3 -16.73 31.37 -8.47
N SER A 4 -17.44 32.16 -9.25
CA SER A 4 -18.22 33.32 -8.77
C SER A 4 -19.47 32.97 -7.95
N GLN A 5 -19.96 31.74 -8.04
CA GLN A 5 -21.12 31.24 -7.27
C GLN A 5 -20.74 30.53 -5.97
N ILE A 6 -19.49 30.06 -5.86
CA ILE A 6 -18.99 29.30 -4.70
C ILE A 6 -18.55 30.25 -3.56
N ALA A 7 -18.06 31.44 -3.86
CA ALA A 7 -17.51 32.37 -2.87
C ALA A 7 -18.54 32.81 -1.78
N PRO A 8 -19.78 33.18 -2.10
CA PRO A 8 -20.78 33.57 -1.08
C PRO A 8 -21.18 32.39 -0.17
N GLU A 9 -21.20 31.17 -0.71
CA GLU A 9 -21.55 29.94 0.03
C GLU A 9 -20.46 29.55 1.02
N VAL A 10 -19.18 29.60 0.60
CA VAL A 10 -18.03 29.38 1.50
C VAL A 10 -18.00 30.39 2.63
N SER A 11 -18.24 31.68 2.34
CA SER A 11 -18.26 32.73 3.37
C SER A 11 -19.38 32.53 4.39
N ARG A 12 -20.50 31.94 3.98
CA ARG A 12 -21.60 31.55 4.89
C ARG A 12 -21.15 30.37 5.74
N LEU A 13 -20.63 29.30 5.14
CA LEU A 13 -20.12 28.14 5.87
C LEU A 13 -19.06 28.51 6.91
N VAL A 14 -18.18 29.47 6.59
CA VAL A 14 -17.16 29.97 7.53
C VAL A 14 -17.83 30.62 8.73
N ARG A 15 -18.81 31.50 8.54
CA ARG A 15 -19.55 32.14 9.63
C ARG A 15 -20.31 31.13 10.48
N ASP A 16 -21.05 30.24 9.85
CA ASP A 16 -21.81 29.20 10.55
C ASP A 16 -20.88 28.28 11.36
N ALA A 17 -19.68 27.96 10.84
CA ALA A 17 -18.67 27.19 11.57
C ALA A 17 -18.02 27.98 12.71
N GLN A 18 -17.83 29.31 12.57
CA GLN A 18 -17.39 30.21 13.65
C GLN A 18 -18.41 30.30 14.78
N ASP A 19 -19.70 30.28 14.42
CA ASP A 19 -20.83 30.26 15.36
C ASP A 19 -21.07 28.87 16.01
N GLY A 20 -20.25 27.90 15.66
CA GLY A 20 -20.21 26.58 16.30
C GLY A 20 -20.99 25.48 15.61
N SER A 21 -21.46 25.68 14.36
CA SER A 21 -22.08 24.62 13.57
C SER A 21 -21.04 23.57 13.15
N SER A 22 -21.18 22.35 13.70
CA SER A 22 -20.30 21.23 13.32
C SER A 22 -20.54 20.77 11.89
N GLY A 23 -21.78 20.83 11.38
CA GLY A 23 -22.11 20.49 10.01
C GLY A 23 -21.45 21.43 9.00
N ALA A 24 -21.48 22.75 9.27
CA ALA A 24 -20.80 23.72 8.41
C ALA A 24 -19.28 23.56 8.44
N LEU A 25 -18.70 23.19 9.58
CA LEU A 25 -17.28 22.90 9.70
C LEU A 25 -16.89 21.64 8.89
N ASP A 26 -17.68 20.57 8.98
CA ASP A 26 -17.46 19.33 8.24
C ASP A 26 -17.53 19.56 6.73
N GLU A 27 -18.50 20.33 6.27
CA GLU A 27 -18.67 20.69 4.86
C GLU A 27 -17.51 21.56 4.37
N LEU A 28 -17.06 22.52 5.18
CA LEU A 28 -15.93 23.38 4.87
C LEU A 28 -14.62 22.59 4.74
N ILE A 29 -14.40 21.61 5.62
CA ILE A 29 -13.28 20.67 5.55
C ILE A 29 -13.35 19.82 4.27
N ALA A 30 -14.49 19.18 4.00
CA ALA A 30 -14.67 18.31 2.85
C ALA A 30 -14.43 19.05 1.53
N LEU A 31 -14.93 20.29 1.42
CA LEU A 31 -14.79 21.13 0.22
C LEU A 31 -13.32 21.52 -0.06
N HIS A 32 -12.51 21.75 0.98
CA HIS A 32 -11.17 22.30 0.83
C HIS A 32 -10.04 21.28 1.03
N MET A 33 -10.34 20.09 1.52
CA MET A 33 -9.35 19.02 1.70
C MET A 33 -8.63 18.65 0.40
N PRO A 34 -9.30 18.47 -0.75
CA PRO A 34 -8.63 18.16 -2.02
C PRO A 34 -7.61 19.24 -2.42
N LEU A 35 -7.91 20.50 -2.20
CA LEU A 35 -6.99 21.61 -2.48
C LEU A 35 -5.72 21.50 -1.62
N VAL A 36 -5.87 21.36 -0.31
CA VAL A 36 -4.74 21.25 0.63
C VAL A 36 -3.91 20.01 0.34
N TYR A 37 -4.57 18.87 0.08
CA TYR A 37 -3.92 17.62 -0.25
C TYR A 37 -3.07 17.72 -1.53
N ASN A 38 -3.61 18.34 -2.56
CA ASN A 38 -2.89 18.54 -3.82
C ASN A 38 -1.70 19.50 -3.67
N ILE A 39 -1.83 20.59 -2.91
CA ILE A 39 -0.73 21.53 -2.65
C ILE A 39 0.42 20.81 -1.94
N ILE A 40 0.12 20.10 -0.87
CA ILE A 40 1.13 19.42 -0.04
C ILE A 40 1.73 18.22 -0.78
N GLY A 41 0.89 17.38 -1.40
CA GLY A 41 1.33 16.20 -2.12
C GLY A 41 2.27 16.53 -3.29
N ARG A 42 1.99 17.60 -4.03
CA ARG A 42 2.86 18.07 -5.11
C ARG A 42 4.16 18.70 -4.60
N ALA A 43 4.08 19.46 -3.52
CA ALA A 43 5.27 20.06 -2.90
C ALA A 43 6.22 19.02 -2.29
N LEU A 44 5.69 17.92 -1.77
CA LEU A 44 6.46 16.84 -1.18
C LEU A 44 6.76 15.68 -2.16
N ALA A 45 6.31 15.80 -3.41
CA ALA A 45 6.49 14.80 -4.45
C ALA A 45 6.01 13.38 -4.02
N GLY A 46 4.83 13.31 -3.39
CA GLY A 46 4.22 12.05 -2.93
C GLY A 46 4.91 11.41 -1.72
N HIS A 47 5.64 12.18 -0.91
CA HIS A 47 6.28 11.66 0.30
C HIS A 47 5.24 11.06 1.28
N PRO A 48 5.56 9.98 2.02
CA PRO A 48 4.64 9.36 2.99
C PRO A 48 4.05 10.31 4.03
N ASP A 49 4.77 11.36 4.41
CA ASP A 49 4.33 12.36 5.40
C ASP A 49 3.28 13.35 4.84
N VAL A 50 2.78 13.17 3.62
CA VAL A 50 1.76 14.05 3.03
C VAL A 50 0.50 14.04 3.87
N ASP A 51 0.00 12.87 4.24
CA ASP A 51 -1.23 12.71 5.01
C ASP A 51 -1.13 13.37 6.39
N ASP A 52 -0.02 13.16 7.09
CA ASP A 52 0.24 13.77 8.40
C ASP A 52 0.30 15.31 8.29
N LEU A 53 0.95 15.83 7.24
CA LEU A 53 1.08 17.27 7.06
C LEU A 53 -0.25 17.91 6.64
N VAL A 54 -1.08 17.22 5.86
CA VAL A 54 -2.43 17.65 5.52
C VAL A 54 -3.29 17.70 6.78
N GLN A 55 -3.25 16.64 7.59
CA GLN A 55 -3.99 16.58 8.86
C GLN A 55 -3.59 17.71 9.80
N GLU A 56 -2.31 17.95 10.02
CA GLU A 56 -1.82 19.04 10.85
C GLU A 56 -2.22 20.41 10.29
N THR A 57 -2.19 20.57 8.97
CA THR A 57 -2.62 21.82 8.29
C THR A 57 -4.11 22.09 8.54
N MET A 58 -4.95 21.08 8.37
CA MET A 58 -6.40 21.21 8.60
C MET A 58 -6.73 21.44 10.07
N LEU A 59 -6.06 20.76 11.00
CA LEU A 59 -6.22 21.01 12.44
C LEU A 59 -5.85 22.43 12.84
N ARG A 60 -4.79 22.99 12.24
CA ARG A 60 -4.42 24.41 12.48
C ARG A 60 -5.43 25.37 11.88
N ALA A 61 -5.98 25.06 10.72
CA ALA A 61 -7.05 25.85 10.13
C ALA A 61 -8.31 25.83 11.02
N ILE A 62 -8.72 24.68 11.53
CA ILE A 62 -9.86 24.54 12.43
C ILE A 62 -9.66 25.37 13.71
N ARG A 63 -8.47 25.28 14.33
CA ARG A 63 -8.14 26.04 15.55
C ARG A 63 -8.07 27.55 15.31
N GLY A 64 -7.61 27.96 14.13
CA GLY A 64 -7.48 29.38 13.75
C GLY A 64 -8.76 30.00 13.20
N LEU A 65 -9.74 29.18 12.80
CA LEU A 65 -10.98 29.62 12.16
C LEU A 65 -11.74 30.68 12.96
N PRO A 66 -11.90 30.56 14.30
CA PRO A 66 -12.59 31.60 15.10
C PRO A 66 -11.93 32.98 15.04
N GLY A 67 -10.64 33.04 14.71
CA GLY A 67 -9.88 34.30 14.57
C GLY A 67 -9.88 34.90 13.16
N LEU A 68 -10.49 34.25 12.19
CA LEU A 68 -10.55 34.74 10.83
C LEU A 68 -11.55 35.90 10.71
N ARG A 69 -11.07 37.13 10.47
CA ARG A 69 -11.89 38.35 10.41
C ARG A 69 -12.65 38.50 9.10
N GLU A 70 -12.11 38.00 8.00
CA GLU A 70 -12.63 38.12 6.65
C GLU A 70 -13.00 36.74 6.09
N PRO A 71 -14.26 36.27 6.25
CA PRO A 71 -14.69 34.95 5.76
C PRO A 71 -14.44 34.72 4.27
N ASP A 72 -14.52 35.79 3.47
CA ASP A 72 -14.29 35.73 2.01
C ASP A 72 -12.83 35.38 1.65
N ARG A 73 -11.89 35.53 2.57
CA ARG A 73 -10.49 35.17 2.42
C ARG A 73 -10.12 33.80 3.00
N PHE A 74 -11.10 33.02 3.39
CA PHE A 74 -10.84 31.70 3.99
C PHE A 74 -9.92 30.84 3.13
N ARG A 75 -10.16 30.81 1.83
CA ARG A 75 -9.40 29.97 0.90
C ARG A 75 -7.92 30.40 0.80
N SER A 76 -7.62 31.68 0.58
CA SER A 76 -6.25 32.18 0.54
C SER A 76 -5.52 32.05 1.89
N TRP A 77 -6.25 32.24 2.99
CA TRP A 77 -5.75 32.03 4.34
C TRP A 77 -5.38 30.56 4.60
N LEU A 78 -6.23 29.59 4.16
CA LEU A 78 -5.95 28.16 4.28
C LEU A 78 -4.74 27.76 3.44
N VAL A 79 -4.62 28.28 2.21
CA VAL A 79 -3.46 28.05 1.32
C VAL A 79 -2.17 28.60 1.96
N ALA A 80 -2.22 29.75 2.61
CA ALA A 80 -1.08 30.31 3.34
C ALA A 80 -0.66 29.41 4.52
N ILE A 81 -1.62 28.83 5.24
CA ILE A 81 -1.33 27.84 6.30
C ILE A 81 -0.61 26.62 5.69
N ALA A 82 -1.14 26.05 4.62
CA ALA A 82 -0.53 24.89 3.94
C ALA A 82 0.91 25.21 3.48
N TYR A 83 1.14 26.36 2.88
CA TYR A 83 2.47 26.79 2.45
C TYR A 83 3.45 26.93 3.62
N ARG A 84 3.02 27.51 4.74
CA ARG A 84 3.83 27.62 5.97
C ARG A 84 4.16 26.25 6.58
N GLN A 85 3.20 25.30 6.57
CA GLN A 85 3.42 23.93 7.05
C GLN A 85 4.48 23.22 6.21
N ILE A 86 4.39 23.29 4.89
CA ILE A 86 5.41 22.76 3.98
C ILE A 86 6.80 23.39 4.29
N GLN A 87 6.84 24.70 4.54
CA GLN A 87 8.08 25.39 4.87
C GLN A 87 8.72 24.88 6.16
N LEU A 88 7.94 24.69 7.22
CA LEU A 88 8.41 24.19 8.51
C LEU A 88 8.90 22.74 8.36
N TYR A 89 8.13 21.90 7.66
CA TYR A 89 8.48 20.52 7.39
C TYR A 89 9.82 20.39 6.63
N LEU A 90 10.00 21.14 5.54
CA LEU A 90 11.24 21.09 4.76
C LEU A 90 12.45 21.61 5.53
N ARG A 91 12.25 22.60 6.43
CA ARG A 91 13.32 23.08 7.34
C ARG A 91 13.71 22.03 8.37
N SER A 92 12.75 21.34 8.98
CA SER A 92 13.04 20.28 9.97
C SER A 92 13.77 19.10 9.32
N ARG A 93 13.37 18.68 8.12
CA ARG A 93 14.08 17.64 7.34
C ARG A 93 15.50 18.05 6.97
N LYS A 94 15.75 19.30 6.67
CA LYS A 94 17.11 19.78 6.38
C LYS A 94 18.03 19.66 7.61
N ALA A 95 17.50 19.93 8.80
CA ALA A 95 18.24 19.74 10.05
C ALA A 95 18.52 18.24 10.33
N THR A 96 17.57 17.37 10.01
CA THR A 96 17.70 15.90 10.15
C THR A 96 18.60 15.31 9.05
N ARG A 97 18.56 15.86 7.82
CA ARG A 97 19.41 15.45 6.69
C ARG A 97 20.90 15.72 6.92
N MET A 98 21.24 16.74 7.69
CA MET A 98 22.63 16.97 8.10
C MET A 98 23.18 15.87 9.03
N ARG A 99 22.31 15.00 9.56
CA ARG A 99 22.65 13.87 10.44
C ARG A 99 22.51 12.48 9.80
N ARG A 100 21.91 12.36 8.59
CA ARG A 100 21.74 11.07 7.88
C ARG A 100 21.87 11.24 6.36
N VAL A 101 22.55 10.30 5.72
CA VAL A 101 22.67 10.18 4.25
C VAL A 101 21.33 9.71 3.69
N ALA A 102 20.82 10.38 2.64
CA ALA A 102 19.47 10.18 2.12
C ALA A 102 19.41 9.20 0.96
N GLU A 103 18.39 8.32 0.97
CA GLU A 103 17.99 7.48 -0.16
C GLU A 103 16.94 8.17 -1.07
N PRO A 104 16.93 7.85 -2.38
CA PRO A 104 15.96 8.41 -3.33
C PRO A 104 14.66 7.61 -3.33
N VAL A 105 13.54 8.28 -3.18
CA VAL A 105 12.18 7.72 -3.34
C VAL A 105 11.74 7.87 -4.79
N GLU A 106 11.40 6.79 -5.45
CA GLU A 106 10.83 6.76 -6.80
C GLU A 106 9.32 6.99 -6.76
N VAL A 107 8.80 7.94 -7.54
CA VAL A 107 7.36 8.21 -7.66
C VAL A 107 6.87 7.64 -8.97
N ALA A 108 5.91 6.71 -8.93
CA ALA A 108 5.25 6.14 -10.10
C ALA A 108 4.08 7.00 -10.57
N ASP A 109 3.85 7.02 -11.89
CA ASP A 109 2.73 7.70 -12.56
C ASP A 109 1.45 6.83 -12.46
N PRO A 110 0.27 7.38 -12.05
CA PRO A 110 -0.93 6.59 -11.78
C PRO A 110 -1.77 6.18 -13.01
N ARG A 111 -1.24 6.22 -14.23
CA ARG A 111 -2.03 5.89 -15.44
C ARG A 111 -1.28 4.93 -16.37
N GLY A 112 -1.46 3.63 -16.14
CA GLY A 112 -0.94 2.57 -17.00
C GLY A 112 -2.04 1.72 -17.64
N ASP A 113 -2.44 2.03 -18.86
CA ASP A 113 -3.00 1.04 -19.74
C ASP A 113 -2.26 1.12 -21.09
N PHE A 114 -1.59 0.01 -21.47
CA PHE A 114 -0.57 0.02 -22.52
C PHE A 114 -1.07 -0.51 -23.87
N ALA A 115 -2.31 -0.96 -23.99
CA ALA A 115 -2.74 -1.67 -25.20
C ALA A 115 -3.18 -0.75 -26.37
N ASP A 116 -3.61 0.50 -26.13
CA ASP A 116 -4.23 1.36 -27.17
C ASP A 116 -3.64 2.78 -27.30
N ARG A 117 -2.44 3.03 -26.77
CA ARG A 117 -1.85 4.38 -26.83
C ARG A 117 -1.07 4.60 -28.10
N THR A 118 -1.36 5.71 -28.78
CA THR A 118 -0.57 6.20 -29.91
C THR A 118 0.86 6.56 -29.47
N ALA A 119 1.84 6.52 -30.39
CA ALA A 119 3.23 6.90 -30.09
C ALA A 119 3.35 8.29 -29.43
N ALA A 120 2.44 9.22 -29.78
CA ALA A 120 2.39 10.57 -29.18
C ALA A 120 2.00 10.52 -27.70
N GLU A 121 1.05 9.67 -27.30
CA GLU A 121 0.64 9.52 -25.89
C GLU A 121 1.73 8.89 -25.03
N LEU A 122 2.49 7.95 -25.57
CA LEU A 122 3.66 7.36 -24.90
C LEU A 122 4.74 8.40 -24.63
N VAL A 123 5.01 9.30 -25.59
CA VAL A 123 5.97 10.39 -25.40
C VAL A 123 5.50 11.35 -24.31
N VAL A 124 4.22 11.68 -24.24
CA VAL A 124 3.64 12.55 -23.20
C VAL A 124 3.72 11.87 -21.82
N ALA A 125 3.43 10.58 -21.73
CA ALA A 125 3.53 9.82 -20.47
C ALA A 125 4.98 9.77 -19.96
N ASP A 126 5.97 9.55 -20.84
CA ASP A 126 7.38 9.57 -20.45
C ASP A 126 7.83 10.96 -20.00
N GLN A 127 7.39 12.02 -20.68
CA GLN A 127 7.70 13.39 -20.27
C GLN A 127 7.04 13.79 -18.94
N ARG A 128 5.88 13.21 -18.58
CA ARG A 128 5.29 13.37 -17.22
C ARG A 128 6.12 12.72 -16.14
N ARG A 129 6.63 11.51 -16.37
CA ARG A 129 7.57 10.84 -15.44
C ARG A 129 8.86 11.63 -15.28
N GLU A 130 9.40 12.14 -16.38
CA GLU A 130 10.57 13.03 -16.40
C GLU A 130 10.32 14.28 -15.56
N LEU A 131 9.14 14.91 -15.68
CA LEU A 131 8.76 16.09 -14.93
C LEU A 131 8.72 15.82 -13.41
N ALA A 132 8.13 14.69 -13.01
CA ALA A 132 8.09 14.27 -11.61
C ALA A 132 9.48 14.02 -11.02
N GLU A 133 10.38 13.39 -11.78
CA GLU A 133 11.77 13.20 -11.37
C GLU A 133 12.54 14.52 -11.32
N ALA A 134 12.31 15.40 -12.29
CA ALA A 134 12.93 16.73 -12.33
C ALA A 134 12.56 17.62 -11.13
N ALA A 135 11.34 17.48 -10.61
CA ALA A 135 10.90 18.20 -9.41
C ALA A 135 11.79 17.96 -8.19
N ARG A 136 12.42 16.79 -8.08
CA ARG A 136 13.35 16.43 -6.99
C ARG A 136 14.64 17.26 -7.00
N TRP A 137 15.03 17.79 -8.16
CA TRP A 137 16.22 18.61 -8.35
C TRP A 137 16.01 20.09 -8.00
N LEU A 138 14.75 20.51 -7.73
CA LEU A 138 14.43 21.86 -7.31
C LEU A 138 14.91 22.11 -5.88
N ASP A 139 15.22 23.35 -5.56
CA ASP A 139 15.43 23.73 -4.16
C ASP A 139 14.10 23.79 -3.40
N ASP A 140 14.18 23.86 -2.07
CA ASP A 140 13.01 23.80 -1.20
C ASP A 140 12.02 24.96 -1.45
N GLY A 141 12.52 26.14 -1.88
CA GLY A 141 11.69 27.29 -2.23
C GLY A 141 10.89 27.05 -3.52
N ASP A 142 11.59 26.62 -4.55
CA ASP A 142 10.99 26.34 -5.85
C ASP A 142 10.05 25.13 -5.79
N ARG A 143 10.35 24.12 -4.96
CA ARG A 143 9.50 22.95 -4.78
C ARG A 143 8.16 23.30 -4.13
N ARG A 144 8.17 24.19 -3.13
CA ARG A 144 6.93 24.73 -2.52
C ARG A 144 6.12 25.52 -3.54
N LEU A 145 6.78 26.34 -4.31
CA LEU A 145 6.14 27.15 -5.34
C LEU A 145 5.55 26.29 -6.45
N LEU A 146 6.16 25.14 -6.78
CA LEU A 146 5.66 24.18 -7.75
C LEU A 146 4.26 23.66 -7.35
N GLY A 147 4.03 23.33 -6.08
CA GLY A 147 2.74 22.88 -5.60
C GLY A 147 1.63 23.92 -5.76
N LEU A 148 1.93 25.20 -5.47
CA LEU A 148 0.97 26.31 -5.67
C LEU A 148 0.76 26.63 -7.14
N TRP A 149 1.83 26.69 -7.91
CA TRP A 149 1.72 26.96 -9.34
C TRP A 149 0.94 25.88 -10.09
N TRP A 150 1.04 24.62 -9.67
CA TRP A 150 0.23 23.55 -10.20
C TRP A 150 -1.27 23.84 -10.05
N GLN A 151 -1.71 24.26 -8.86
CA GLN A 151 -3.10 24.59 -8.60
C GLN A 151 -3.55 25.83 -9.41
N GLU A 152 -2.64 26.77 -9.67
CA GLU A 152 -2.89 27.89 -10.55
C GLU A 152 -3.04 27.43 -12.02
N ALA A 153 -2.15 26.56 -12.50
CA ALA A 153 -2.18 26.02 -13.86
C ALA A 153 -3.43 25.16 -14.15
N SER A 154 -3.96 24.48 -13.12
CA SER A 154 -5.21 23.72 -13.20
C SER A 154 -6.47 24.56 -13.01
N GLY A 155 -6.34 25.88 -12.77
CA GLY A 155 -7.47 26.77 -12.53
C GLY A 155 -8.07 26.71 -11.12
N GLU A 156 -7.43 25.95 -10.22
CA GLU A 156 -7.87 25.81 -8.82
C GLU A 156 -7.41 26.96 -7.93
N LEU A 157 -6.40 27.71 -8.30
CA LEU A 157 -5.94 28.92 -7.62
C LEU A 157 -5.81 30.07 -8.61
N THR A 158 -6.10 31.28 -8.15
CA THR A 158 -5.78 32.50 -8.90
C THR A 158 -4.35 32.96 -8.63
N ARG A 159 -3.76 33.76 -9.51
CA ARG A 159 -2.45 34.40 -9.31
C ARG A 159 -2.42 35.26 -8.04
N THR A 160 -3.53 35.87 -7.68
CA THR A 160 -3.66 36.71 -6.48
C THR A 160 -3.57 35.84 -5.22
N GLU A 161 -4.32 34.75 -5.16
CA GLU A 161 -4.26 33.81 -4.03
C GLU A 161 -2.87 33.18 -3.88
N LEU A 162 -2.22 32.81 -5.00
CA LEU A 162 -0.84 32.33 -4.98
C LEU A 162 0.13 33.39 -4.41
N ALA A 163 0.00 34.64 -4.85
CA ALA A 163 0.84 35.74 -4.40
C ALA A 163 0.65 36.05 -2.91
N GLU A 164 -0.60 36.03 -2.43
CA GLU A 164 -0.93 36.16 -1.01
C GLU A 164 -0.32 35.02 -0.17
N ALA A 165 -0.42 33.77 -0.66
CA ALA A 165 0.13 32.61 0.05
C ALA A 165 1.65 32.68 0.24
N ILE A 166 2.39 33.25 -0.72
CA ILE A 166 3.85 33.43 -0.63
C ILE A 166 4.29 34.81 -0.13
N GLU A 167 3.32 35.63 0.33
CA GLU A 167 3.52 36.96 0.91
C GLU A 167 4.29 37.94 -0.01
N VAL A 168 3.93 37.99 -1.30
CA VAL A 168 4.51 38.89 -2.28
C VAL A 168 3.44 39.53 -3.17
N GLN A 169 3.83 40.60 -3.90
CA GLN A 169 2.93 41.16 -4.91
C GLN A 169 2.76 40.23 -6.11
N PRO A 170 1.60 40.23 -6.81
CA PRO A 170 1.33 39.35 -7.96
C PRO A 170 2.39 39.42 -9.06
N LYS A 171 2.95 40.60 -9.33
CA LYS A 171 4.06 40.77 -10.28
C LYS A 171 5.32 40.01 -9.87
N HIS A 172 5.67 40.03 -8.59
CA HIS A 172 6.82 39.30 -8.07
C HIS A 172 6.54 37.79 -8.03
N ALA A 173 5.31 37.36 -7.75
CA ALA A 173 4.91 35.96 -7.84
C ALA A 173 5.10 35.44 -9.28
N ALA A 174 4.70 36.20 -10.30
CA ALA A 174 4.90 35.84 -11.70
C ALA A 174 6.38 35.60 -12.05
N VAL A 175 7.28 36.49 -11.60
CA VAL A 175 8.72 36.34 -11.83
C VAL A 175 9.28 35.09 -11.13
N ARG A 176 8.83 34.83 -9.89
CA ARG A 176 9.25 33.62 -9.15
C ARG A 176 8.79 32.34 -9.83
N VAL A 177 7.54 32.30 -10.31
CA VAL A 177 7.00 31.16 -11.06
C VAL A 177 7.79 30.93 -12.34
N GLN A 178 8.07 31.96 -13.13
CA GLN A 178 8.87 31.83 -14.34
C GLN A 178 10.30 31.31 -14.06
N ARG A 179 10.91 31.79 -13.00
CA ARG A 179 12.24 31.31 -12.58
C ARG A 179 12.20 29.84 -12.15
N MET A 180 11.21 29.44 -11.37
CA MET A 180 11.00 28.05 -10.96
C MET A 180 10.79 27.14 -12.17
N LYS A 181 9.96 27.53 -13.15
CA LYS A 181 9.74 26.80 -14.40
C LYS A 181 11.04 26.60 -15.19
N ALA A 182 11.83 27.66 -15.34
CA ALA A 182 13.13 27.57 -16.01
C ALA A 182 14.11 26.61 -15.30
N GLN A 183 14.06 26.54 -13.96
CA GLN A 183 14.85 25.57 -13.20
C GLN A 183 14.32 24.15 -13.35
N LEU A 184 13.01 23.97 -13.43
CA LEU A 184 12.36 22.69 -13.68
C LEU A 184 12.73 22.13 -15.06
N ASP A 185 12.67 22.94 -16.11
CA ASP A 185 13.08 22.55 -17.47
C ASP A 185 14.56 22.22 -17.55
N ALA A 186 15.41 23.00 -16.86
CA ALA A 186 16.83 22.68 -16.77
C ALA A 186 17.07 21.33 -16.04
N ALA A 187 16.28 21.01 -15.03
CA ALA A 187 16.33 19.74 -14.32
C ALA A 187 15.85 18.58 -15.21
N ARG A 188 14.83 18.78 -16.07
CA ARG A 188 14.40 17.79 -17.06
C ARG A 188 15.52 17.42 -18.02
N GLY A 189 16.28 18.42 -18.49
CA GLY A 189 17.49 18.16 -19.28
C GLY A 189 18.53 17.30 -18.56
N VAL A 190 18.69 17.50 -17.23
CA VAL A 190 19.57 16.66 -16.40
C VAL A 190 19.06 15.22 -16.34
N VAL A 191 17.76 15.01 -16.07
CA VAL A 191 17.13 13.68 -16.03
C VAL A 191 17.33 12.94 -17.35
N ARG A 192 17.11 13.58 -18.50
CA ARG A 192 17.34 13.00 -19.83
C ARG A 192 18.80 12.63 -20.07
N ALA A 193 19.72 13.49 -19.69
CA ALA A 193 21.15 13.22 -19.85
C ALA A 193 21.61 12.05 -18.98
N LEU A 194 21.09 11.93 -17.75
CA LEU A 194 21.38 10.82 -16.84
C LEU A 194 20.79 9.47 -17.33
N ARG A 195 19.63 9.50 -17.96
CA ARG A 195 18.96 8.32 -18.54
C ARG A 195 19.55 7.89 -19.89
N ALA A 196 20.25 8.78 -20.61
CA ALA A 196 20.74 8.53 -21.96
C ALA A 196 21.65 7.29 -22.07
N ARG A 197 21.49 6.55 -23.17
CA ARG A 197 22.35 5.42 -23.52
C ARG A 197 22.73 5.54 -25.00
N PRO A 198 24.03 5.53 -25.38
CA PRO A 198 25.19 5.59 -24.48
C PRO A 198 25.27 6.92 -23.73
N ARG A 199 25.88 6.90 -22.54
CA ARG A 199 26.14 8.11 -21.76
C ARG A 199 27.35 8.87 -22.30
N CYS A 200 27.32 10.18 -22.16
CA CYS A 200 28.49 11.03 -22.40
C CYS A 200 29.66 10.64 -21.47
N PRO A 201 30.87 10.43 -21.98
CA PRO A 201 32.06 10.08 -21.18
C PRO A 201 32.34 11.10 -20.05
N GLU A 202 32.31 12.40 -20.36
CA GLU A 202 32.55 13.47 -19.38
C GLU A 202 31.47 13.50 -18.28
N LEU A 203 30.19 13.25 -18.64
CA LEU A 203 29.12 13.14 -17.65
C LEU A 203 29.35 11.91 -16.77
N THR A 204 29.83 10.80 -17.33
CA THR A 204 30.16 9.59 -16.58
C THR A 204 31.28 9.86 -15.56
N ASP A 205 32.29 10.65 -15.90
CA ASP A 205 33.36 11.03 -14.98
C ASP A 205 32.86 11.96 -13.84
N GLN A 206 31.93 12.86 -14.14
CA GLN A 206 31.27 13.67 -13.10
C GLN A 206 30.42 12.81 -12.15
N LEU A 207 29.75 11.78 -12.67
CA LEU A 207 28.94 10.84 -11.89
C LEU A 207 29.74 10.03 -10.87
N ARG A 208 31.02 9.77 -11.11
CA ARG A 208 31.92 9.09 -10.14
C ARG A 208 32.05 9.87 -8.82
N ARG A 209 31.89 11.21 -8.87
CA ARG A 209 31.97 12.10 -7.71
C ARG A 209 30.62 12.47 -7.13
N TRP A 210 29.54 12.02 -7.77
CA TRP A 210 28.17 12.31 -7.34
C TRP A 210 27.68 11.21 -6.38
N ASN A 211 27.06 11.65 -5.29
CA ASN A 211 26.51 10.75 -4.25
C ASN A 211 25.13 10.14 -4.61
N GLY A 212 24.64 10.30 -5.84
CA GLY A 212 23.35 9.79 -6.29
C GLY A 212 22.16 10.68 -5.90
N ALA A 213 22.31 11.66 -5.00
CA ALA A 213 21.22 12.49 -4.54
C ALA A 213 20.90 13.64 -5.52
N ALA A 214 19.63 13.84 -5.83
CA ALA A 214 19.16 15.00 -6.58
C ALA A 214 19.19 16.23 -5.67
N ASP A 215 20.13 17.15 -5.92
CA ASP A 215 20.25 18.39 -5.19
C ASP A 215 20.55 19.60 -6.10
N PRO A 216 20.28 20.84 -5.64
CA PRO A 216 20.48 22.05 -6.45
C PRO A 216 21.93 22.30 -6.86
N LEU A 217 22.93 21.84 -6.08
CA LEU A 217 24.35 22.04 -6.39
C LEU A 217 24.76 21.16 -7.57
N TRP A 218 24.42 19.86 -7.51
CA TRP A 218 24.70 18.93 -8.61
C TRP A 218 23.88 19.25 -9.86
N ARG A 219 22.61 19.72 -9.69
CA ARG A 219 21.84 20.28 -10.82
C ARG A 219 22.63 21.36 -11.55
N LYS A 220 23.17 22.35 -10.85
CA LYS A 220 23.95 23.45 -11.47
C LYS A 220 25.17 22.92 -12.22
N ARG A 221 25.87 21.92 -11.67
CA ARG A 221 27.03 21.30 -12.31
C ARG A 221 26.66 20.57 -13.59
N PHE A 222 25.63 19.70 -13.52
CA PHE A 222 25.16 18.96 -14.69
C PHE A 222 24.55 19.87 -15.76
N VAL A 223 23.80 20.88 -15.40
CA VAL A 223 23.24 21.88 -16.34
C VAL A 223 24.34 22.62 -17.08
N ARG A 224 25.46 22.98 -16.40
CA ARG A 224 26.63 23.58 -17.06
C ARG A 224 27.21 22.65 -18.10
N HIS A 225 27.50 21.41 -17.72
CA HIS A 225 28.01 20.40 -18.66
C HIS A 225 27.06 20.20 -19.84
N ILE A 226 25.76 20.02 -19.60
CA ILE A 226 24.77 19.79 -20.67
C ILE A 226 24.68 20.98 -21.63
N ARG A 227 24.91 22.21 -21.16
CA ARG A 227 24.92 23.40 -22.00
C ARG A 227 26.15 23.44 -22.94
N GLU A 228 27.27 23.01 -22.45
CA GLU A 228 28.58 23.15 -23.11
C GLU A 228 28.96 21.89 -23.94
N CYS A 229 28.39 20.74 -23.63
CA CYS A 229 28.74 19.45 -24.27
C CYS A 229 27.88 19.20 -25.51
N PRO A 230 28.50 19.03 -26.71
CA PRO A 230 27.75 18.75 -27.95
C PRO A 230 26.91 17.47 -27.94
N MET A 231 27.35 16.46 -27.16
CA MET A 231 26.61 15.18 -27.01
C MET A 231 25.39 15.32 -26.11
N CYS A 232 25.41 16.23 -25.12
CA CYS A 232 24.35 16.40 -24.14
C CYS A 232 23.39 17.53 -24.48
N ALA A 233 23.81 18.54 -25.23
CA ALA A 233 23.01 19.71 -25.58
C ALA A 233 21.67 19.36 -26.29
N PRO A 234 21.62 18.42 -27.26
CA PRO A 234 20.37 18.00 -27.92
C PRO A 234 19.35 17.38 -26.95
N ARG A 235 19.74 16.93 -25.78
CA ARG A 235 18.82 16.35 -24.77
C ARG A 235 17.88 17.38 -24.15
N ARG A 236 18.09 18.66 -24.39
CA ARG A 236 17.21 19.76 -23.96
C ARG A 236 16.12 20.08 -24.98
N GLU A 237 16.20 19.52 -26.15
CA GLU A 237 15.22 19.76 -27.23
C GLU A 237 13.98 18.88 -27.09
N GLY A 238 12.85 19.31 -27.68
CA GLY A 238 11.61 18.55 -27.68
C GLY A 238 10.96 18.43 -26.31
N LEU A 239 11.21 19.37 -25.38
CA LEU A 239 10.49 19.46 -24.12
C LEU A 239 9.12 20.06 -24.34
N VAL A 240 8.07 19.32 -24.04
CA VAL A 240 6.70 19.85 -23.96
C VAL A 240 6.63 20.79 -22.76
N ALA A 241 5.90 21.91 -22.89
CA ALA A 241 5.78 22.88 -21.81
C ALA A 241 5.21 22.19 -20.53
N PRO A 242 5.74 22.47 -19.34
CA PRO A 242 5.26 21.86 -18.11
C PRO A 242 3.74 22.01 -17.92
N GLU A 243 3.15 23.13 -18.33
CA GLU A 243 1.71 23.39 -18.28
C GLU A 243 0.89 22.36 -19.06
N GLU A 244 1.32 22.03 -20.27
CA GLU A 244 0.63 21.07 -21.14
C GLU A 244 0.70 19.65 -20.56
N LEU A 245 1.79 19.32 -19.91
CA LEU A 245 1.93 18.03 -19.21
C LEU A 245 1.02 17.96 -17.99
N LEU A 246 0.83 19.10 -17.29
CA LEU A 246 0.01 19.19 -16.09
C LEU A 246 -1.50 19.06 -16.38
N LEU A 247 -1.99 19.63 -17.45
CA LEU A 247 -3.41 19.59 -17.86
C LEU A 247 -3.97 18.17 -18.04
N GLY A 248 -3.12 17.17 -18.20
CA GLY A 248 -3.51 15.76 -18.26
C GLY A 248 -3.27 14.97 -16.98
N MET A 249 -2.74 15.60 -15.91
CA MET A 249 -2.51 14.96 -14.63
C MET A 249 -3.64 15.36 -13.67
N GLY A 250 -4.57 14.47 -13.39
CA GLY A 250 -5.69 14.71 -12.48
C GLY A 250 -5.26 15.16 -11.09
N ALA A 251 -6.19 15.68 -10.30
CA ALA A 251 -5.99 15.98 -8.90
C ALA A 251 -5.56 14.70 -8.16
N LEU A 252 -4.69 14.83 -7.16
CA LEU A 252 -4.34 13.71 -6.29
C LEU A 252 -5.58 13.32 -5.48
N PRO A 253 -6.01 12.05 -5.49
CA PRO A 253 -7.14 11.62 -4.68
C PRO A 253 -6.82 11.79 -3.18
N VAL A 254 -7.75 12.34 -2.43
CA VAL A 254 -7.64 12.48 -0.97
C VAL A 254 -7.99 11.13 -0.34
N PRO A 255 -7.16 10.56 0.54
CA PRO A 255 -7.50 9.33 1.26
C PRO A 255 -8.77 9.51 2.08
N VAL A 256 -9.73 8.59 1.94
CA VAL A 256 -11.06 8.66 2.60
C VAL A 256 -10.92 8.73 4.13
N GLY A 257 -9.95 8.04 4.71
CA GLY A 257 -9.68 8.07 6.15
C GLY A 257 -9.21 9.41 6.71
N LEU A 258 -8.68 10.31 5.89
CA LEU A 258 -8.12 11.58 6.33
C LEU A 258 -9.21 12.54 6.84
N ALA A 259 -10.38 12.58 6.19
CA ALA A 259 -11.53 13.39 6.60
C ALA A 259 -12.17 12.89 7.91
N VAL A 260 -12.22 11.57 8.10
CA VAL A 260 -12.79 10.94 9.32
C VAL A 260 -11.91 11.23 10.54
N GLY A 261 -10.59 11.13 10.39
CA GLY A 261 -9.64 11.44 11.47
C GLY A 261 -9.74 12.89 11.97
N LEU A 262 -10.02 13.84 11.08
CA LEU A 262 -10.21 15.26 11.45
C LEU A 262 -11.50 15.52 12.20
N LYS A 263 -12.59 14.83 11.87
CA LYS A 263 -13.88 14.92 12.61
C LYS A 263 -13.71 14.49 14.07
N SER A 264 -13.03 13.39 14.31
CA SER A 264 -12.77 12.88 15.66
C SER A 264 -11.86 13.80 16.48
N ALA A 265 -10.83 14.39 15.85
CA ALA A 265 -9.92 15.32 16.52
C ALA A 265 -10.57 16.67 16.85
N ALA A 266 -11.46 17.17 16.00
CA ALA A 266 -12.23 18.40 16.24
C ALA A 266 -13.22 18.27 17.41
N LEU A 267 -13.86 17.09 17.55
CA LEU A 267 -14.74 16.78 18.69
C LEU A 267 -13.98 16.69 20.01
N SER A 268 -12.78 16.09 20.01
CA SER A 268 -11.93 16.00 21.21
C SER A 268 -11.44 17.36 21.69
N SER A 269 -11.18 18.31 20.79
CA SER A 269 -10.73 19.66 21.17
C SER A 269 -11.84 20.51 21.82
N LYS A 270 -13.11 20.30 21.46
CA LYS A 270 -14.26 20.99 22.10
C LYS A 270 -14.50 20.53 23.54
N VAL A 271 -14.23 19.28 23.87
CA VAL A 271 -14.36 18.76 25.25
C VAL A 271 -13.24 19.30 26.16
N SER A 272 -12.05 19.61 25.63
CA SER A 272 -10.94 20.20 26.41
C SER A 272 -11.15 21.68 26.75
N LEU A 273 -11.89 22.43 25.92
CA LEU A 273 -12.11 23.86 26.14
C LEU A 273 -13.11 24.15 27.28
N LEU A 274 -13.96 23.19 27.68
CA LEU A 274 -14.89 23.33 28.81
C LEU A 274 -14.29 22.94 30.17
N LYS A 275 -13.05 22.43 30.24
CA LYS A 275 -12.40 21.99 31.49
C LYS A 275 -11.17 22.78 31.91
N SER A 276 -10.78 23.84 31.21
CA SER A 276 -9.58 24.63 31.54
C SER A 276 -9.87 26.02 32.12
N LEU A 277 -10.76 26.07 33.10
CA LEU A 277 -10.79 27.15 34.07
C LEU A 277 -10.58 26.54 35.46
N THR A 278 -9.35 26.16 35.76
CA THR A 278 -8.67 26.24 37.05
C THR A 278 -7.35 25.42 37.02
N VAL A 279 -6.32 26.07 37.53
CA VAL A 279 -5.05 25.57 38.05
C VAL A 279 -3.86 25.50 37.02
N ALA A 280 -2.98 26.43 37.30
CA ALA A 280 -1.62 26.55 36.74
C ALA A 280 -0.65 25.50 37.30
N ALA A 281 0.37 25.30 36.53
CA ALA A 281 1.78 24.92 36.87
C ALA A 281 2.19 23.44 36.77
N THR A 282 3.26 23.36 36.03
CA THR A 282 4.48 22.53 36.02
C THR A 282 4.57 21.35 35.07
N THR A 283 5.39 21.62 34.04
CA THR A 283 6.43 20.80 33.36
C THR A 283 6.44 19.28 33.53
N THR A 284 6.41 18.53 32.43
CA THR A 284 7.60 17.84 31.86
C THR A 284 7.24 17.10 30.55
N VAL A 285 8.22 17.07 29.66
CA VAL A 285 8.23 16.47 28.34
C VAL A 285 8.25 14.95 28.42
N ALA A 286 7.40 14.27 27.64
CA ALA A 286 7.68 12.90 27.17
C ALA A 286 7.03 12.69 25.79
N VAL A 287 7.89 12.42 24.82
CA VAL A 287 7.58 11.99 23.45
C VAL A 287 7.17 10.52 23.47
N GLY A 288 6.02 10.20 22.91
CA GLY A 288 5.60 8.82 22.72
C GLY A 288 4.40 8.75 21.80
N GLY A 289 4.65 8.54 20.50
CA GLY A 289 3.59 8.27 19.52
C GLY A 289 3.06 6.84 19.70
N GLY A 290 1.80 6.71 20.03
CA GLY A 290 1.07 5.45 20.02
C GLY A 290 -0.26 5.63 19.33
N LEU A 291 -0.44 5.00 18.18
CA LEU A 291 -1.72 4.88 17.50
C LEU A 291 -2.62 3.90 18.27
N ALA A 292 -3.63 4.41 18.96
CA ALA A 292 -4.68 3.60 19.57
C ALA A 292 -5.77 3.32 18.51
N TYR A 293 -5.95 2.07 18.16
CA TYR A 293 -7.11 1.58 17.40
C TYR A 293 -8.30 1.43 18.36
N ALA A 294 -9.33 2.26 18.19
CA ALA A 294 -10.56 2.16 18.98
C ALA A 294 -11.48 1.10 18.36
N VAL A 295 -11.80 0.09 19.15
CA VAL A 295 -12.87 -0.87 18.89
C VAL A 295 -14.20 -0.20 19.27
N TYR A 296 -15.13 -0.11 18.32
CA TYR A 296 -16.51 0.35 18.58
C TYR A 296 -17.28 -0.74 19.32
N HIS A 297 -17.66 -0.45 20.57
CA HIS A 297 -18.79 -1.07 21.24
C HIS A 297 -19.94 -0.05 21.23
N GLU A 298 -21.00 -0.36 20.52
CA GLU A 298 -22.28 0.35 20.62
C GLU A 298 -22.93 0.05 21.96
N SER A 299 -23.13 1.08 22.76
CA SER A 299 -23.98 1.04 23.97
C SER A 299 -25.30 1.67 23.63
N LEU A 300 -26.37 0.91 23.70
CA LEU A 300 -27.77 1.40 23.63
C LEU A 300 -28.17 2.07 24.94
N PRO A 301 -29.02 3.12 24.89
CA PRO A 301 -29.52 3.79 26.10
C PRO A 301 -30.66 3.01 26.77
N PRO A 302 -30.88 3.16 28.09
CA PRO A 302 -31.95 2.48 28.79
C PRO A 302 -33.25 3.34 28.82
N GLY A 303 -34.37 2.68 28.66
CA GLY A 303 -35.65 3.25 29.03
C GLY A 303 -36.87 2.62 28.38
N GLY A 304 -37.68 1.95 29.17
CA GLY A 304 -39.11 1.92 28.98
C GLY A 304 -39.82 0.57 28.83
N ASP A 305 -40.31 0.06 29.92
CA ASP A 305 -41.57 -0.65 30.16
C ASP A 305 -41.76 -2.12 29.75
N THR A 306 -41.95 -2.88 30.79
CA THR A 306 -42.31 -4.29 30.93
C THR A 306 -43.64 -4.66 30.27
N VAL A 307 -43.62 -5.73 29.48
CA VAL A 307 -44.77 -6.63 29.33
C VAL A 307 -44.27 -8.08 29.49
N THR A 308 -44.75 -8.69 30.55
CA THR A 308 -44.48 -10.08 30.92
C THR A 308 -45.33 -11.03 30.06
N VAL A 309 -44.71 -11.86 29.25
CA VAL A 309 -45.36 -13.06 28.74
C VAL A 309 -44.41 -14.25 28.93
N THR A 310 -44.89 -15.17 29.76
CA THR A 310 -44.21 -16.42 30.08
C THR A 310 -44.45 -17.45 28.95
N PRO A 311 -43.46 -18.08 28.37
CA PRO A 311 -43.63 -19.38 27.80
C PRO A 311 -42.76 -20.42 28.50
N THR A 312 -43.34 -21.54 28.73
CA THR A 312 -42.89 -22.76 29.34
C THR A 312 -41.60 -23.31 28.71
N LEU A 313 -40.61 -23.55 29.58
CA LEU A 313 -39.32 -24.15 29.22
C LEU A 313 -39.48 -25.62 28.82
N THR A 314 -39.13 -25.90 27.57
CA THR A 314 -38.68 -27.24 27.20
C THR A 314 -37.13 -27.21 27.18
N ARG A 315 -36.57 -27.99 28.08
CA ARG A 315 -35.12 -28.13 28.30
C ARG A 315 -34.46 -28.79 27.10
N SER A 316 -33.73 -28.01 26.27
CA SER A 316 -32.80 -28.57 25.29
C SER A 316 -31.38 -28.38 25.81
N ALA A 317 -30.57 -29.40 25.61
CA ALA A 317 -29.22 -29.53 26.17
C ALA A 317 -28.29 -28.37 25.81
N ALA A 318 -27.46 -27.96 26.75
CA ALA A 318 -26.41 -26.97 26.58
C ALA A 318 -25.43 -27.36 25.45
N PRO A 319 -25.01 -26.42 24.60
CA PRO A 319 -23.87 -26.66 23.71
C PRO A 319 -22.61 -26.75 24.59
N GLY A 320 -21.93 -27.88 24.45
CA GLY A 320 -20.63 -28.09 25.08
C GLY A 320 -19.64 -27.00 24.65
N THR A 321 -18.87 -26.49 25.58
CA THR A 321 -17.68 -25.69 25.35
C THR A 321 -16.87 -26.31 24.20
N ALA A 322 -16.76 -25.61 23.10
CA ALA A 322 -15.90 -25.99 22.00
C ALA A 322 -14.45 -26.05 22.51
N ARG A 323 -13.99 -27.25 22.77
CA ARG A 323 -12.60 -27.56 23.04
C ARG A 323 -11.81 -27.10 21.83
N ARG A 324 -10.99 -26.06 21.97
CA ARG A 324 -9.99 -25.67 20.98
C ARG A 324 -9.21 -26.92 20.58
N VAL A 325 -9.52 -27.50 19.45
CA VAL A 325 -8.75 -28.58 18.86
C VAL A 325 -7.43 -27.93 18.47
N GLN A 326 -6.37 -28.19 19.21
CA GLN A 326 -5.02 -27.97 18.73
C GLN A 326 -4.88 -28.83 17.48
N THR A 327 -5.08 -28.23 16.31
CA THR A 327 -4.68 -28.83 15.06
C THR A 327 -3.16 -28.77 15.07
N ASN A 328 -2.52 -29.91 15.31
CA ASN A 328 -1.11 -30.05 14.97
C ASN A 328 -0.94 -29.57 13.54
N PRO A 329 0.08 -28.72 13.22
CA PRO A 329 0.31 -28.34 11.84
C PRO A 329 0.38 -29.62 11.00
N PRO A 330 -0.26 -29.66 9.80
CA PRO A 330 -0.30 -30.87 9.00
C PRO A 330 1.12 -31.37 8.82
N SER A 331 1.34 -32.65 9.14
CA SER A 331 2.65 -33.30 8.99
C SER A 331 3.17 -33.04 7.62
N VAL A 332 4.25 -32.27 7.53
CA VAL A 332 4.84 -31.83 6.24
C VAL A 332 5.36 -33.07 5.54
N THR A 333 4.65 -33.51 4.52
CA THR A 333 5.15 -34.52 3.58
C THR A 333 6.45 -33.97 2.97
N ALA A 334 7.49 -34.83 2.87
CA ALA A 334 8.77 -34.44 2.31
C ALA A 334 8.55 -33.76 0.93
N THR A 335 8.73 -32.45 0.87
CA THR A 335 8.57 -31.69 -0.36
C THR A 335 9.72 -31.97 -1.31
N THR A 336 9.44 -32.05 -2.61
CA THR A 336 10.49 -32.10 -3.62
C THR A 336 11.46 -30.94 -3.42
N PRO A 337 12.76 -31.18 -3.29
CA PRO A 337 13.70 -30.10 -3.04
C PRO A 337 13.65 -29.06 -4.18
N PHE A 338 13.93 -27.82 -3.84
CA PHE A 338 14.28 -26.81 -4.84
C PHE A 338 15.56 -27.25 -5.57
N ALA A 339 15.94 -26.50 -6.61
CA ALA A 339 17.24 -26.74 -7.26
C ALA A 339 18.35 -26.85 -6.22
N ALA A 340 19.33 -27.73 -6.44
CA ALA A 340 20.43 -27.97 -5.53
C ALA A 340 21.08 -26.64 -5.07
N VAL A 341 21.34 -26.51 -3.78
CA VAL A 341 21.99 -25.32 -3.23
C VAL A 341 23.37 -25.18 -3.84
N PRO A 342 23.72 -24.07 -4.50
CA PRO A 342 25.03 -23.87 -5.11
C PRO A 342 26.16 -24.00 -4.08
N VAL A 343 27.30 -24.55 -4.48
CA VAL A 343 28.50 -24.65 -3.60
C VAL A 343 28.97 -23.27 -3.13
N SER A 344 28.72 -22.23 -3.92
CA SER A 344 29.04 -20.83 -3.62
C SER A 344 27.97 -20.11 -2.79
N ALA A 345 26.94 -20.83 -2.31
CA ALA A 345 25.90 -20.21 -1.50
C ALA A 345 26.44 -19.70 -0.17
N ILE A 346 25.88 -18.59 0.28
CA ILE A 346 26.06 -18.07 1.63
C ILE A 346 25.18 -18.92 2.56
N VAL A 347 25.82 -19.71 3.43
CA VAL A 347 25.13 -20.60 4.37
C VAL A 347 24.94 -19.90 5.72
N VAL A 348 23.74 -20.00 6.26
CA VAL A 348 23.38 -19.55 7.61
C VAL A 348 22.94 -20.74 8.42
N ALA A 349 23.38 -20.85 9.67
CA ALA A 349 23.02 -21.92 10.57
C ALA A 349 22.84 -21.40 12.01
N PRO A 350 21.90 -21.92 12.82
CA PRO A 350 21.69 -21.46 14.20
C PRO A 350 22.94 -21.59 15.09
N GLY A 351 23.85 -22.53 14.81
CA GLY A 351 25.13 -22.68 15.49
C GLY A 351 26.33 -22.02 14.77
N GLY A 352 26.06 -21.14 13.80
CA GLY A 352 27.09 -20.44 13.04
C GLY A 352 27.74 -19.28 13.82
N SER A 353 28.57 -18.50 13.10
CA SER A 353 29.17 -17.27 13.65
C SER A 353 29.22 -16.17 12.59
N ASP A 354 28.78 -14.96 12.91
CA ASP A 354 28.80 -13.82 12.00
C ASP A 354 30.23 -13.31 11.70
N THR A 355 31.22 -13.82 12.43
CA THR A 355 32.65 -13.69 12.06
C THR A 355 33.12 -14.78 11.09
N GLY A 356 32.26 -15.72 10.73
CA GLY A 356 32.51 -16.72 9.69
C GLY A 356 32.65 -16.10 8.31
N ASN A 357 32.76 -16.95 7.30
CA ASN A 357 32.82 -16.52 5.89
C ASN A 357 31.57 -16.94 5.08
N GLY A 358 30.52 -17.43 5.75
CA GLY A 358 29.30 -17.87 5.10
C GLY A 358 29.40 -19.18 4.32
N SER A 359 30.51 -19.93 4.41
CA SER A 359 30.62 -21.25 3.79
C SER A 359 29.91 -22.33 4.60
N VAL A 360 29.70 -23.52 4.00
CA VAL A 360 29.11 -24.68 4.71
C VAL A 360 29.89 -25.05 5.98
N LYS A 361 31.23 -24.89 5.97
CA LYS A 361 32.08 -25.20 7.13
C LYS A 361 32.13 -24.08 8.18
N ARG A 362 31.87 -22.84 7.78
CA ARG A 362 31.89 -21.64 8.65
C ARG A 362 30.69 -20.75 8.35
N PRO A 363 29.46 -21.25 8.60
CA PRO A 363 28.23 -20.53 8.28
C PRO A 363 28.10 -19.27 9.14
N TYR A 364 27.34 -18.30 8.64
CA TYR A 364 26.88 -17.18 9.48
C TYR A 364 25.87 -17.65 10.51
N ALA A 365 25.76 -16.93 11.61
CA ALA A 365 24.78 -17.19 12.66
C ALA A 365 23.41 -16.58 12.34
N THR A 366 23.40 -15.40 11.70
CA THR A 366 22.18 -14.60 11.51
C THR A 366 21.83 -14.40 10.05
N VAL A 367 20.53 -14.35 9.75
CA VAL A 367 20.01 -14.01 8.44
C VAL A 367 20.39 -12.56 8.09
N ALA A 368 20.37 -11.67 9.06
CA ALA A 368 20.75 -10.26 8.90
C ALA A 368 22.20 -10.13 8.36
N LYS A 369 23.15 -10.91 8.89
CA LYS A 369 24.52 -10.92 8.37
C LYS A 369 24.58 -11.37 6.93
N ALA A 370 23.87 -12.43 6.57
CA ALA A 370 23.87 -12.94 5.20
C ALA A 370 23.24 -11.92 4.21
N VAL A 371 22.13 -11.28 4.60
CA VAL A 371 21.48 -10.23 3.79
C VAL A 371 22.38 -9.01 3.63
N SER A 372 23.16 -8.62 4.64
CA SER A 372 24.04 -7.45 4.58
C SER A 372 25.24 -7.62 3.63
N VAL A 373 25.63 -8.86 3.27
CA VAL A 373 26.80 -9.15 2.44
C VAL A 373 26.46 -9.74 1.06
N VAL A 374 25.20 -10.13 0.83
CA VAL A 374 24.77 -10.78 -0.39
C VAL A 374 24.91 -9.87 -1.61
N GLN A 375 25.30 -10.45 -2.75
CA GLN A 375 25.46 -9.76 -4.02
C GLN A 375 24.49 -10.31 -5.07
N PRO A 376 24.14 -9.54 -6.11
CA PRO A 376 23.29 -10.00 -7.21
C PRO A 376 23.76 -11.33 -7.83
N GLY A 377 22.85 -12.30 -7.89
CA GLY A 377 23.09 -13.65 -8.41
C GLY A 377 23.53 -14.67 -7.35
N GLN A 378 23.69 -14.26 -6.09
CA GLN A 378 24.03 -15.19 -5.01
C GLN A 378 22.79 -15.82 -4.36
N THR A 379 23.02 -16.93 -3.69
CA THR A 379 22.03 -17.66 -2.89
C THR A 379 22.39 -17.61 -1.42
N ILE A 380 21.44 -17.24 -0.58
CA ILE A 380 21.48 -17.42 0.88
C ILE A 380 20.69 -18.70 1.20
N ALA A 381 21.34 -19.67 1.83
CA ALA A 381 20.75 -20.95 2.19
C ALA A 381 20.72 -21.15 3.72
N LEU A 382 19.51 -21.22 4.28
CA LEU A 382 19.28 -21.38 5.71
C LEU A 382 19.25 -22.86 6.08
N ARG A 383 20.12 -23.28 7.00
CA ARG A 383 20.07 -24.62 7.61
C ARG A 383 18.80 -24.74 8.49
N GLY A 384 18.35 -25.94 8.71
CA GLY A 384 17.22 -26.21 9.61
C GLY A 384 17.47 -25.75 11.04
N GLY A 385 16.40 -25.28 11.70
CA GLY A 385 16.40 -24.76 13.05
C GLY A 385 15.80 -23.37 13.15
N THR A 386 15.83 -22.79 14.35
CA THR A 386 15.14 -21.53 14.65
C THR A 386 16.10 -20.35 14.64
N TYR A 387 15.76 -19.33 13.85
CA TYR A 387 16.43 -18.03 13.74
C TYR A 387 15.59 -16.97 14.45
N ARG A 388 16.02 -16.53 15.63
CA ARG A 388 15.29 -15.53 16.41
C ARG A 388 15.67 -14.13 15.98
N LEU A 389 14.67 -13.36 15.56
CA LEU A 389 14.81 -11.93 15.30
C LEU A 389 14.51 -11.13 16.57
N SER A 390 15.40 -10.23 16.95
CA SER A 390 15.21 -9.26 18.03
C SER A 390 14.95 -7.84 17.53
N THR A 391 15.19 -7.61 16.22
CA THR A 391 14.97 -6.35 15.50
C THR A 391 14.49 -6.66 14.11
N GLU A 392 13.92 -5.67 13.43
CA GLU A 392 13.53 -5.76 12.04
C GLU A 392 14.67 -6.26 11.14
N LEU A 393 14.38 -7.20 10.25
CA LEU A 393 15.27 -7.64 9.19
C LEU A 393 14.98 -6.86 7.92
N SER A 394 15.87 -5.93 7.53
CA SER A 394 15.73 -5.13 6.31
C SER A 394 16.46 -5.76 5.12
N ILE A 395 15.77 -5.89 3.98
CA ILE A 395 16.27 -6.43 2.71
C ILE A 395 16.26 -5.33 1.65
N GLU A 396 17.43 -4.75 1.39
CA GLU A 396 17.58 -3.55 0.54
C GLU A 396 18.42 -3.81 -0.72
N THR A 397 19.29 -4.82 -0.72
CA THR A 397 20.15 -5.14 -1.87
C THR A 397 19.34 -5.80 -2.97
N SER A 398 19.13 -5.12 -4.10
CA SER A 398 18.42 -5.67 -5.25
C SER A 398 19.28 -6.59 -6.09
N GLY A 399 18.67 -7.67 -6.59
CA GLY A 399 19.22 -8.44 -7.71
C GLY A 399 19.08 -7.71 -9.04
N THR A 400 19.18 -8.46 -10.12
CA THR A 400 18.83 -8.00 -11.49
C THR A 400 18.07 -9.09 -12.21
N ALA A 401 17.42 -8.79 -13.32
CA ALA A 401 16.70 -9.79 -14.12
C ALA A 401 17.60 -11.01 -14.49
N ALA A 402 18.88 -10.77 -14.79
CA ALA A 402 19.85 -11.83 -15.11
C ALA A 402 20.54 -12.45 -13.87
N LYS A 403 20.50 -11.78 -12.72
CA LYS A 403 21.20 -12.18 -11.50
C LYS A 403 20.30 -11.99 -10.29
N ARG A 404 19.24 -12.79 -10.21
CA ARG A 404 18.35 -12.79 -9.05
C ARG A 404 19.10 -13.23 -7.80
N ILE A 405 18.71 -12.67 -6.65
CA ILE A 405 19.16 -13.15 -5.34
C ILE A 405 18.13 -14.18 -4.86
N VAL A 406 18.62 -15.25 -4.25
CA VAL A 406 17.76 -16.34 -3.75
C VAL A 406 17.95 -16.48 -2.24
N LEU A 407 16.87 -16.40 -1.48
CA LEU A 407 16.82 -16.79 -0.07
C LEU A 407 16.01 -18.08 0.04
N THR A 408 16.64 -19.16 0.49
CA THR A 408 16.05 -20.50 0.48
C THR A 408 16.42 -21.32 1.71
N ASN A 409 15.68 -22.37 1.96
CA ASN A 409 16.09 -23.42 2.86
C ASN A 409 17.27 -24.22 2.27
N TYR A 410 18.11 -24.77 3.13
CA TYR A 410 19.20 -25.65 2.73
C TYR A 410 18.67 -27.06 2.45
N ALA A 411 18.73 -27.49 1.21
CA ALA A 411 18.20 -28.79 0.75
C ALA A 411 16.74 -29.01 1.18
N ASN A 412 16.48 -30.03 1.99
CA ASN A 412 15.15 -30.35 2.54
C ASN A 412 15.02 -29.93 4.01
N GLU A 413 15.93 -29.11 4.51
CA GLU A 413 15.89 -28.66 5.89
C GLU A 413 14.80 -27.61 6.10
N ARG A 414 14.32 -27.46 7.32
CA ARG A 414 13.20 -26.58 7.67
C ARG A 414 13.70 -25.43 8.58
N PRO A 415 14.04 -24.28 8.01
CA PRO A 415 14.36 -23.08 8.77
C PRO A 415 13.08 -22.38 9.24
N VAL A 416 13.06 -21.99 10.51
CA VAL A 416 11.98 -21.22 11.14
C VAL A 416 12.52 -19.85 11.55
N ILE A 417 11.95 -18.78 11.04
CA ILE A 417 12.22 -17.42 11.50
C ILE A 417 11.20 -17.08 12.58
N ASP A 418 11.68 -17.06 13.82
CA ASP A 418 10.91 -16.66 14.99
C ASP A 418 11.06 -15.16 15.21
N ALA A 419 9.99 -14.41 14.93
CA ALA A 419 9.96 -12.97 15.03
C ALA A 419 9.37 -12.44 16.36
N SER A 420 9.18 -13.30 17.36
CA SER A 420 8.57 -12.94 18.65
C SER A 420 9.36 -11.90 19.44
N GLY A 421 10.66 -11.77 19.16
CA GLY A 421 11.53 -10.78 19.77
C GLY A 421 11.51 -9.39 19.12
N VAL A 422 10.89 -9.25 17.94
CA VAL A 422 10.78 -7.94 17.26
C VAL A 422 9.72 -7.09 17.96
N PRO A 423 9.97 -5.80 18.26
CA PRO A 423 9.00 -4.89 18.86
C PRO A 423 7.69 -4.80 18.05
N ALA A 424 6.55 -4.56 18.72
CA ALA A 424 5.22 -4.54 18.08
C ALA A 424 4.98 -3.35 17.14
N ASP A 425 5.77 -2.29 17.28
CA ASP A 425 5.78 -1.11 16.41
C ASP A 425 6.67 -1.26 15.17
N GLN A 426 7.31 -2.43 15.02
CA GLN A 426 8.15 -2.77 13.86
C GLN A 426 7.55 -3.97 13.11
N TRP A 427 7.80 -4.03 11.82
CA TRP A 427 7.57 -5.23 11.02
C TRP A 427 8.74 -6.20 11.20
N ALA A 428 8.46 -7.51 11.13
CA ALA A 428 9.54 -8.45 11.41
C ALA A 428 10.56 -8.52 10.27
N ILE A 429 10.07 -8.52 9.02
CA ILE A 429 10.92 -8.49 7.82
C ILE A 429 10.36 -7.42 6.88
N THR A 430 11.21 -6.49 6.47
CA THR A 430 10.89 -5.47 5.48
C THR A 430 11.78 -5.63 4.26
N GLN A 431 11.18 -5.66 3.08
CA GLN A 431 11.91 -5.71 1.81
C GLN A 431 11.50 -4.53 0.92
N SER A 432 12.49 -3.80 0.42
CA SER A 432 12.35 -2.84 -0.70
C SER A 432 13.12 -3.29 -1.94
N ALA A 433 13.88 -4.37 -1.81
CA ALA A 433 14.74 -4.91 -2.86
C ALA A 433 13.95 -5.66 -3.94
N ALA A 434 14.37 -5.52 -5.19
CA ALA A 434 13.81 -6.18 -6.35
C ALA A 434 14.62 -7.41 -6.81
N PHE A 435 14.03 -8.23 -7.67
CA PHE A 435 14.64 -9.42 -8.26
C PHE A 435 15.13 -10.44 -7.24
N TRP A 436 14.31 -10.74 -6.26
CA TRP A 436 14.54 -11.81 -5.28
C TRP A 436 13.64 -13.02 -5.56
N THR A 437 14.12 -14.18 -5.11
CA THR A 437 13.30 -15.37 -4.88
C THR A 437 13.41 -15.75 -3.42
N VAL A 438 12.30 -15.68 -2.68
CA VAL A 438 12.20 -16.06 -1.26
C VAL A 438 11.38 -17.34 -1.19
N GLN A 439 11.97 -18.43 -0.70
CA GLN A 439 11.32 -19.74 -0.80
C GLN A 439 11.66 -20.69 0.36
N GLY A 440 10.72 -21.58 0.69
CA GLY A 440 10.94 -22.69 1.62
C GLY A 440 11.22 -22.28 3.06
N LEU A 441 10.64 -21.16 3.50
CA LEU A 441 10.83 -20.59 4.83
C LEU A 441 9.54 -20.67 5.63
N GLU A 442 9.68 -20.83 6.94
CA GLU A 442 8.62 -20.63 7.91
C GLU A 442 8.88 -19.32 8.68
N VAL A 443 7.83 -18.48 8.85
CA VAL A 443 7.91 -17.22 9.61
C VAL A 443 6.75 -17.17 10.60
N THR A 444 7.06 -16.98 11.87
CA THR A 444 6.08 -17.06 12.95
C THR A 444 6.35 -16.07 14.07
N GLY A 445 5.34 -15.81 14.90
CA GLY A 445 5.47 -15.08 16.15
C GLY A 445 5.64 -13.56 16.03
N ALA A 446 5.52 -12.98 14.84
CA ALA A 446 5.63 -11.53 14.67
C ALA A 446 4.52 -10.81 15.44
N ARG A 447 4.89 -9.77 16.21
CA ARG A 447 3.95 -8.92 16.97
C ARG A 447 3.23 -7.88 16.09
N SER A 448 3.59 -7.80 14.82
CA SER A 448 3.00 -7.00 13.77
C SER A 448 2.97 -7.83 12.49
N HIS A 449 3.19 -7.24 11.30
CA HIS A 449 3.30 -7.98 10.06
C HIS A 449 4.58 -8.83 10.03
N ALA A 450 4.47 -10.08 9.57
CA ALA A 450 5.63 -10.98 9.51
C ALA A 450 6.58 -10.63 8.37
N TYR A 451 6.03 -10.31 7.19
CA TYR A 451 6.83 -9.92 6.03
C TYR A 451 6.12 -8.82 5.25
N VAL A 452 6.77 -7.69 5.07
CA VAL A 452 6.25 -6.55 4.29
C VAL A 452 7.18 -6.26 3.12
N CYS A 453 6.65 -6.32 1.90
CA CYS A 453 7.33 -5.99 0.67
C CYS A 453 6.85 -4.61 0.20
N ARG A 454 7.71 -3.60 0.29
CA ARG A 454 7.40 -2.20 0.03
C ARG A 454 7.89 -1.79 -1.36
N ALA A 455 6.98 -1.43 -2.26
CA ALA A 455 7.31 -1.08 -3.64
C ALA A 455 8.23 -2.13 -4.32
N CYS A 456 8.19 -3.36 -3.86
CA CYS A 456 8.98 -4.44 -4.43
C CYS A 456 8.52 -4.75 -5.86
N HIS A 457 9.47 -5.09 -6.72
CA HIS A 457 9.12 -5.56 -8.05
C HIS A 457 9.95 -6.78 -8.45
N ASP A 458 9.35 -7.63 -9.29
CA ASP A 458 10.00 -8.85 -9.77
C ASP A 458 10.46 -9.80 -8.65
N VAL A 459 9.72 -9.88 -7.54
CA VAL A 459 9.99 -10.78 -6.42
C VAL A 459 9.12 -12.03 -6.54
N ILE A 460 9.70 -13.20 -6.27
CA ILE A 460 9.00 -14.48 -6.23
C ILE A 460 9.01 -14.99 -4.80
N PHE A 461 7.84 -15.06 -4.19
CA PHE A 461 7.60 -15.73 -2.92
C PHE A 461 6.99 -17.10 -3.21
N ARG A 462 7.58 -18.19 -2.73
CA ARG A 462 7.00 -19.50 -2.95
C ARG A 462 7.29 -20.51 -1.85
N ARG A 463 6.33 -21.41 -1.62
CA ARG A 463 6.40 -22.44 -0.58
C ARG A 463 6.81 -21.86 0.77
N LEU A 464 6.16 -20.76 1.14
CA LEU A 464 6.30 -20.15 2.44
C LEU A 464 5.23 -20.68 3.38
N SER A 465 5.54 -20.76 4.67
CA SER A 465 4.60 -21.04 5.74
C SER A 465 4.65 -19.85 6.71
N MET A 466 3.59 -19.05 6.75
CA MET A 466 3.53 -17.86 7.59
C MET A 466 2.33 -17.94 8.52
N HIS A 467 2.58 -18.03 9.83
CA HIS A 467 1.52 -18.33 10.79
C HIS A 467 1.78 -17.72 12.17
N ASP A 468 0.72 -17.67 13.00
CA ASP A 468 0.76 -17.15 14.37
C ASP A 468 1.34 -15.73 14.47
N ASN A 469 1.04 -14.86 13.49
CA ASN A 469 1.50 -13.48 13.48
C ASN A 469 0.36 -12.52 13.84
N ALA A 470 0.67 -11.47 14.61
CA ALA A 470 -0.33 -10.53 15.13
C ALA A 470 -0.93 -9.59 14.07
N ALA A 471 -0.40 -9.58 12.82
CA ALA A 471 -0.99 -8.93 11.66
C ALA A 471 -0.89 -9.86 10.44
N SER A 472 -0.66 -9.37 9.23
CA SER A 472 -0.60 -10.22 8.03
C SER A 472 0.66 -11.08 7.98
N GLY A 473 0.52 -12.30 7.47
CA GLY A 473 1.67 -13.17 7.19
C GLY A 473 2.59 -12.57 6.12
N LEU A 474 2.04 -12.18 4.97
CA LEU A 474 2.75 -11.46 3.92
C LEU A 474 1.92 -10.27 3.47
N MET A 475 2.55 -9.11 3.31
CA MET A 475 1.93 -7.92 2.75
C MET A 475 2.82 -7.32 1.67
N LEU A 476 2.28 -7.18 0.47
CA LEU A 476 2.87 -6.40 -0.62
C LEU A 476 2.14 -5.07 -0.67
N ARG A 477 2.89 -3.95 -0.64
CA ARG A 477 2.29 -2.62 -0.55
C ARG A 477 3.15 -1.54 -1.19
N ASP A 478 2.59 -0.36 -1.26
CA ASP A 478 3.14 0.87 -1.79
C ASP A 478 3.17 0.91 -3.34
N PRO A 479 3.11 2.08 -3.95
CA PRO A 479 3.22 2.25 -5.40
C PRO A 479 4.55 1.72 -5.94
N GLY A 480 4.50 1.01 -7.07
CA GLY A 480 5.66 0.32 -7.65
C GLY A 480 5.72 -1.19 -7.33
N THR A 481 4.73 -1.72 -6.61
CA THR A 481 4.57 -3.16 -6.36
C THR A 481 4.17 -3.88 -7.65
N THR A 482 5.16 -4.30 -8.45
CA THR A 482 4.97 -4.73 -9.84
C THR A 482 5.61 -6.09 -10.11
N ASN A 483 4.97 -6.93 -10.94
CA ASN A 483 5.50 -8.23 -11.40
C ASN A 483 5.89 -9.20 -10.27
N ASN A 484 5.26 -9.10 -9.09
CA ASN A 484 5.55 -10.02 -8.00
C ASN A 484 4.70 -11.29 -8.14
N GLN A 485 5.23 -12.40 -7.66
CA GLN A 485 4.55 -13.68 -7.67
C GLN A 485 4.51 -14.26 -6.27
N VAL A 486 3.32 -14.62 -5.78
CA VAL A 486 3.13 -15.36 -4.53
C VAL A 486 2.57 -16.73 -4.89
N LEU A 487 3.38 -17.77 -4.69
CA LEU A 487 3.13 -19.10 -5.23
C LEU A 487 3.16 -20.17 -4.14
N ASP A 488 2.21 -21.10 -4.18
CA ASP A 488 2.25 -22.38 -3.45
C ASP A 488 2.55 -22.23 -1.94
N SER A 489 2.04 -21.18 -1.29
CA SER A 489 2.35 -20.81 0.08
C SER A 489 1.12 -20.94 0.99
N ASP A 490 1.35 -21.08 2.29
CA ASP A 490 0.31 -21.18 3.33
C ASP A 490 0.39 -19.99 4.29
N PHE A 491 -0.74 -19.32 4.50
CA PHE A 491 -0.92 -18.19 5.41
C PHE A 491 -2.03 -18.53 6.39
N PHE A 492 -1.70 -18.87 7.63
CA PHE A 492 -2.71 -19.40 8.55
C PHE A 492 -2.51 -18.94 9.99
N ASP A 493 -3.60 -18.91 10.75
CA ASP A 493 -3.59 -18.51 12.16
C ASP A 493 -2.92 -17.15 12.41
N ASN A 494 -2.90 -16.27 11.39
CA ASN A 494 -2.50 -14.88 11.52
C ASN A 494 -3.73 -14.02 11.82
N ARG A 495 -3.54 -12.76 12.19
CA ARG A 495 -4.66 -11.83 12.20
C ARG A 495 -5.16 -11.55 10.79
N GLY A 496 -4.30 -11.44 9.77
CA GLY A 496 -4.64 -11.34 8.36
C GLY A 496 -3.80 -12.32 7.54
N GLY A 497 -4.34 -12.87 6.46
CA GLY A 497 -3.63 -13.84 5.63
C GLY A 497 -2.59 -13.20 4.71
N LEU A 498 -2.86 -13.17 3.41
CA LEU A 498 -2.06 -12.50 2.39
C LEU A 498 -2.70 -11.16 2.02
N GLY A 499 -1.98 -10.07 2.18
CA GLY A 499 -2.36 -8.74 1.71
C GLY A 499 -1.57 -8.31 0.47
N ILE A 500 -2.27 -7.71 -0.52
CA ILE A 500 -1.69 -6.84 -1.54
C ILE A 500 -2.47 -5.55 -1.45
N GLN A 501 -2.00 -4.60 -0.65
CA GLN A 501 -2.80 -3.49 -0.14
C GLN A 501 -2.09 -2.15 -0.26
N PHE A 502 -2.88 -1.07 -0.29
CA PHE A 502 -2.39 0.31 -0.18
C PHE A 502 -1.25 0.64 -1.16
N GLY A 503 -1.42 0.26 -2.43
CA GLY A 503 -0.39 0.44 -3.43
C GLY A 503 -0.92 0.35 -4.85
N SER A 504 0.01 0.30 -5.78
CA SER A 504 -0.26 0.17 -7.21
C SER A 504 0.88 -0.55 -7.92
N GLY A 505 0.57 -1.14 -9.06
CA GLY A 505 1.55 -1.82 -9.91
C GLY A 505 0.98 -3.08 -10.57
N THR A 506 1.28 -3.27 -11.83
CA THR A 506 0.73 -4.33 -12.67
C THR A 506 1.54 -5.63 -12.62
N GLY A 507 0.98 -6.71 -13.13
CA GLY A 507 1.69 -7.99 -13.30
C GLY A 507 1.84 -8.81 -12.03
N ASN A 508 1.14 -8.48 -10.93
CA ASN A 508 1.18 -9.27 -9.71
C ASN A 508 0.31 -10.53 -9.85
N LEU A 509 0.88 -11.67 -9.50
CA LEU A 509 0.26 -12.99 -9.58
C LEU A 509 0.23 -13.68 -8.22
N VAL A 510 -0.95 -14.11 -7.79
CA VAL A 510 -1.17 -14.92 -6.58
C VAL A 510 -1.74 -16.27 -7.01
N ARG A 511 -0.95 -17.36 -6.85
CA ARG A 511 -1.38 -18.66 -7.37
C ARG A 511 -1.02 -19.82 -6.45
N GLY A 512 -2.00 -20.73 -6.26
CA GLY A 512 -1.79 -21.96 -5.55
C GLY A 512 -1.62 -21.82 -4.04
N ASN A 513 -2.03 -20.69 -3.46
CA ASN A 513 -1.88 -20.42 -2.04
C ASN A 513 -3.10 -20.88 -1.25
N ARG A 514 -2.90 -21.14 0.05
CA ARG A 514 -3.98 -21.29 1.03
C ARG A 514 -3.88 -20.18 2.06
N ALA A 515 -5.03 -19.59 2.39
CA ALA A 515 -5.18 -18.67 3.50
C ALA A 515 -6.31 -19.16 4.40
N TYR A 516 -6.00 -19.58 5.63
CA TYR A 516 -6.99 -20.23 6.49
C TYR A 516 -6.79 -19.94 7.98
N GLY A 517 -7.89 -19.98 8.73
CA GLY A 517 -7.87 -19.78 10.18
C GLY A 517 -7.39 -18.37 10.60
N ASN A 518 -7.39 -17.41 9.68
CA ASN A 518 -6.94 -16.06 10.00
C ASN A 518 -8.06 -15.25 10.68
N GLY A 519 -7.71 -14.37 11.60
CA GLY A 519 -8.64 -13.49 12.34
C GLY A 519 -9.24 -12.34 11.52
N SER A 520 -8.95 -12.26 10.23
CA SER A 520 -9.53 -11.33 9.26
C SER A 520 -9.72 -12.04 7.92
N SER A 521 -9.63 -11.34 6.78
CA SER A 521 -9.76 -11.93 5.45
C SER A 521 -8.58 -12.82 5.08
N GLY A 522 -8.82 -13.89 4.31
CA GLY A 522 -7.78 -14.78 3.81
C GLY A 522 -6.87 -14.09 2.81
N PHE A 523 -7.47 -13.49 1.78
CA PHE A 523 -6.79 -12.65 0.79
C PHE A 523 -7.42 -11.26 0.82
N ASP A 524 -6.58 -10.22 0.92
CA ASP A 524 -7.02 -8.84 1.06
C ASP A 524 -6.27 -7.93 0.08
N LEU A 525 -7.02 -7.30 -0.83
CA LEU A 525 -6.52 -6.40 -1.87
C LEU A 525 -6.92 -4.94 -1.60
N GLY A 526 -7.32 -4.64 -0.35
CA GLY A 526 -7.84 -3.33 0.06
C GLY A 526 -6.89 -2.18 -0.26
N GLY A 527 -7.39 -1.20 -1.03
CA GLY A 527 -6.61 -0.02 -1.40
C GLY A 527 -5.53 -0.26 -2.46
N PHE A 528 -5.50 -1.43 -3.13
CA PHE A 528 -4.60 -1.67 -4.26
C PHE A 528 -5.31 -1.32 -5.57
N THR A 529 -4.74 -0.40 -6.35
CA THR A 529 -5.45 0.27 -7.46
C THR A 529 -5.28 -0.36 -8.83
N ASP A 530 -4.33 -1.28 -8.99
CA ASP A 530 -4.07 -1.95 -10.27
C ASP A 530 -4.52 -3.43 -10.25
N PRO A 531 -4.80 -4.03 -11.42
CA PRO A 531 -5.23 -5.41 -11.50
C PRO A 531 -4.22 -6.40 -10.92
N VAL A 532 -4.72 -7.35 -10.13
CA VAL A 532 -3.99 -8.52 -9.61
C VAL A 532 -4.66 -9.77 -10.15
N SER A 533 -3.86 -10.73 -10.61
CA SER A 533 -4.33 -12.07 -11.00
C SER A 533 -4.30 -13.01 -9.80
N LEU A 534 -5.46 -13.57 -9.43
CA LEU A 534 -5.58 -14.61 -8.39
C LEU A 534 -6.05 -15.91 -9.03
N GLU A 535 -5.19 -16.95 -8.97
CA GLU A 535 -5.45 -18.22 -9.64
C GLU A 535 -5.28 -19.41 -8.68
N TYR A 536 -6.23 -20.33 -8.65
CA TYR A 536 -6.14 -21.57 -7.86
C TYR A 536 -5.81 -21.34 -6.37
N ASN A 537 -6.30 -20.26 -5.76
CA ASN A 537 -6.10 -20.04 -4.33
C ASN A 537 -7.31 -20.53 -3.53
N TRP A 538 -7.07 -20.99 -2.31
CA TRP A 538 -8.08 -21.47 -1.39
C TRP A 538 -8.12 -20.63 -0.13
N ALA A 539 -9.30 -20.12 0.23
CA ALA A 539 -9.56 -19.36 1.44
C ALA A 539 -10.61 -20.06 2.30
N TYR A 540 -10.26 -20.46 3.52
CA TYR A 540 -11.22 -21.17 4.36
C TYR A 540 -11.02 -20.92 5.86
N ARG A 541 -12.15 -20.97 6.61
CA ARG A 541 -12.17 -20.76 8.06
C ARG A 541 -11.51 -19.47 8.52
N ASN A 542 -11.51 -18.44 7.67
CA ASN A 542 -11.10 -17.11 8.09
C ASN A 542 -12.27 -16.42 8.82
N GLU A 543 -12.00 -15.60 9.84
CA GLU A 543 -13.08 -14.96 10.63
C GLU A 543 -13.87 -13.92 9.83
N ALA A 544 -13.25 -13.28 8.81
CA ALA A 544 -13.91 -12.39 7.88
C ALA A 544 -14.08 -13.03 6.49
N ASN A 545 -13.70 -12.33 5.42
CA ASN A 545 -13.95 -12.76 4.06
C ASN A 545 -12.95 -13.82 3.57
N GLY A 546 -13.34 -14.64 2.60
CA GLY A 546 -12.37 -15.45 1.88
C GLY A 546 -11.44 -14.56 1.04
N PHE A 547 -12.03 -13.75 0.16
CA PHE A 547 -11.35 -12.81 -0.72
C PHE A 547 -12.02 -11.45 -0.63
N ALA A 548 -11.32 -10.45 -0.07
CA ALA A 548 -11.67 -9.03 -0.11
C ALA A 548 -10.90 -8.39 -1.28
N LEU A 549 -11.58 -7.95 -2.35
CA LEU A 549 -10.96 -7.64 -3.63
C LEU A 549 -10.65 -6.17 -3.84
N ALA A 550 -11.19 -5.30 -2.99
CA ALA A 550 -10.93 -3.87 -3.08
C ALA A 550 -11.15 -3.22 -1.71
N GLY A 551 -11.28 -1.94 -1.66
CA GLY A 551 -11.79 -1.15 -0.55
C GLY A 551 -12.70 -0.09 -1.13
N SER A 552 -13.39 0.68 -0.30
CA SER A 552 -14.32 1.71 -0.74
C SER A 552 -13.68 2.61 -1.81
N ASP A 553 -14.41 2.77 -2.93
CA ASP A 553 -14.04 3.64 -4.06
C ASP A 553 -12.80 3.22 -4.89
N VAL A 554 -12.25 2.03 -4.66
CA VAL A 554 -11.17 1.48 -5.50
C VAL A 554 -11.76 0.86 -6.76
N ALA A 555 -11.28 1.31 -7.94
CA ALA A 555 -11.76 0.84 -9.24
C ALA A 555 -10.78 -0.16 -9.90
N ALA A 556 -10.19 -1.06 -9.13
CA ALA A 556 -9.28 -2.08 -9.67
C ALA A 556 -10.06 -3.24 -10.31
N ALA A 557 -9.65 -3.64 -11.51
CA ALA A 557 -10.26 -4.73 -12.28
C ALA A 557 -9.48 -6.03 -12.08
N HIS A 558 -9.58 -6.63 -10.89
CA HIS A 558 -8.88 -7.88 -10.57
C HIS A 558 -9.43 -9.07 -11.36
N GLU A 559 -8.55 -10.03 -11.67
CA GLU A 559 -8.87 -11.27 -12.36
C GLU A 559 -8.78 -12.47 -11.41
N LEU A 560 -9.87 -13.21 -11.28
CA LEU A 560 -9.96 -14.37 -10.40
C LEU A 560 -10.33 -15.64 -11.19
N ARG A 561 -9.47 -16.66 -11.12
CA ARG A 561 -9.68 -17.92 -11.84
C ARG A 561 -9.44 -19.13 -10.95
N HIS A 562 -10.40 -20.04 -10.92
CA HIS A 562 -10.30 -21.31 -10.19
C HIS A 562 -9.99 -21.18 -8.69
N ASN A 563 -10.40 -20.06 -8.05
CA ASN A 563 -10.26 -19.92 -6.61
C ASN A 563 -11.46 -20.53 -5.88
N ALA A 564 -11.25 -21.01 -4.66
CA ALA A 564 -12.31 -21.56 -3.83
C ALA A 564 -12.33 -20.89 -2.45
N ALA A 565 -13.54 -20.60 -1.96
CA ALA A 565 -13.78 -20.01 -0.64
C ALA A 565 -14.84 -20.80 0.12
N TRP A 566 -14.50 -21.35 1.30
CA TRP A 566 -15.46 -22.10 2.10
C TRP A 566 -15.30 -21.89 3.60
N ASP A 567 -16.41 -22.02 4.33
CA ASP A 567 -16.46 -21.92 5.79
C ASP A 567 -15.82 -20.63 6.37
N ASN A 568 -15.76 -19.52 5.59
CA ASN A 568 -15.33 -18.23 6.11
C ASN A 568 -16.47 -17.53 6.87
N GLY A 569 -16.17 -16.69 7.86
CA GLY A 569 -17.15 -15.98 8.67
C GLY A 569 -17.95 -14.90 7.91
N GLY A 570 -17.35 -14.27 6.91
CA GLY A 570 -17.95 -13.31 6.00
C GLY A 570 -18.26 -13.90 4.61
N PRO A 571 -18.41 -13.06 3.56
CA PRO A 571 -18.52 -13.48 2.18
C PRO A 571 -17.35 -14.33 1.67
N GLY A 572 -17.64 -15.26 0.74
CA GLY A 572 -16.58 -15.99 0.04
C GLY A 572 -15.71 -15.07 -0.80
N PHE A 573 -16.36 -14.25 -1.64
CA PHE A 573 -15.74 -13.24 -2.48
C PHE A 573 -16.53 -11.93 -2.35
N THR A 574 -15.85 -10.80 -2.11
CA THR A 574 -16.51 -9.49 -1.98
C THR A 574 -15.74 -8.39 -2.70
N ASP A 575 -16.47 -7.40 -3.25
CA ASP A 575 -15.89 -6.15 -3.75
C ASP A 575 -15.45 -5.21 -2.61
N ASP A 576 -15.91 -5.47 -1.39
CA ASP A 576 -15.62 -4.67 -0.18
C ASP A 576 -15.79 -3.15 -0.40
N GLY A 577 -16.81 -2.77 -1.19
CA GLY A 577 -17.09 -1.38 -1.58
C GLY A 577 -16.33 -0.88 -2.81
N GLY A 578 -15.53 -1.72 -3.45
CA GLY A 578 -14.83 -1.38 -4.68
C GLY A 578 -15.76 -1.29 -5.89
N THR A 579 -15.38 -0.46 -6.87
CA THR A 579 -16.19 -0.16 -8.07
C THR A 579 -15.57 -0.67 -9.38
N GLY A 580 -14.45 -1.38 -9.31
CA GLY A 580 -13.73 -1.91 -10.47
C GLY A 580 -14.47 -3.02 -11.22
N ALA A 581 -14.23 -3.14 -12.52
CA ALA A 581 -14.81 -4.18 -13.37
C ALA A 581 -14.13 -5.54 -13.13
N LEU A 582 -14.55 -6.24 -12.07
CA LEU A 582 -13.99 -7.55 -11.67
C LEU A 582 -14.28 -8.64 -12.71
N GLN A 583 -13.31 -9.52 -12.93
CA GLN A 583 -13.44 -10.67 -13.83
C GLN A 583 -13.28 -11.97 -13.05
N LEU A 584 -14.37 -12.74 -12.93
CA LEU A 584 -14.39 -13.98 -12.18
C LEU A 584 -14.76 -15.16 -13.08
N SER A 585 -13.86 -16.13 -13.21
CA SER A 585 -14.13 -17.34 -13.97
C SER A 585 -13.78 -18.59 -13.19
N ASN A 586 -14.71 -19.55 -13.18
CA ASN A 586 -14.51 -20.84 -12.53
C ASN A 586 -14.12 -20.76 -11.05
N ASN A 587 -14.71 -19.84 -10.26
CA ASN A 587 -14.51 -19.81 -8.82
C ASN A 587 -15.64 -20.51 -8.08
N THR A 588 -15.39 -21.04 -6.89
CA THR A 588 -16.36 -21.74 -6.05
C THR A 588 -16.50 -21.10 -4.69
N ALA A 589 -17.74 -20.90 -4.24
CA ALA A 589 -18.08 -20.47 -2.88
C ALA A 589 -18.98 -21.51 -2.21
N TRP A 590 -18.66 -21.91 -0.97
CA TRP A 590 -19.43 -22.90 -0.25
C TRP A 590 -19.46 -22.62 1.26
N ARG A 591 -20.68 -22.60 1.84
CA ARG A 591 -20.91 -22.47 3.29
C ARG A 591 -20.15 -21.32 3.98
N ASN A 592 -20.00 -20.17 3.32
CA ASN A 592 -19.47 -18.98 3.98
C ASN A 592 -20.55 -18.32 4.84
N GLY A 593 -20.19 -17.58 5.88
CA GLY A 593 -21.12 -16.90 6.78
C GLY A 593 -21.93 -15.78 6.12
N GLY A 594 -21.41 -15.20 5.02
CA GLY A 594 -22.10 -14.22 4.18
C GLY A 594 -22.46 -14.76 2.81
N SER A 595 -22.57 -13.87 1.81
CA SER A 595 -22.80 -14.25 0.42
C SER A 595 -21.64 -15.06 -0.14
N GLY A 596 -21.92 -16.00 -1.04
CA GLY A 596 -20.86 -16.70 -1.78
C GLY A 596 -20.07 -15.71 -2.65
N PHE A 597 -20.82 -14.88 -3.39
CA PHE A 597 -20.30 -13.75 -4.19
C PHE A 597 -21.07 -12.49 -3.83
N ALA A 598 -20.39 -11.49 -3.31
CA ALA A 598 -20.93 -10.20 -2.85
C ALA A 598 -20.31 -9.03 -3.63
N PHE A 599 -20.91 -8.66 -4.75
CA PHE A 599 -20.46 -7.55 -5.60
C PHE A 599 -21.59 -6.55 -5.84
N PRO A 600 -22.10 -5.88 -4.77
CA PRO A 600 -23.17 -4.91 -4.92
C PRO A 600 -22.75 -3.61 -5.61
N ASN A 601 -21.46 -3.29 -5.62
CA ASN A 601 -20.91 -2.04 -6.15
C ASN A 601 -20.12 -2.23 -7.46
N ALA A 602 -19.45 -3.38 -7.62
CA ALA A 602 -18.58 -3.64 -8.75
C ALA A 602 -19.37 -4.16 -9.98
N PRO A 603 -19.14 -3.65 -11.20
CA PRO A 603 -19.62 -4.23 -12.43
C PRO A 603 -18.86 -5.52 -12.75
N ALA A 604 -19.23 -6.63 -12.13
CA ALA A 604 -18.51 -7.89 -12.24
C ALA A 604 -18.93 -8.69 -13.48
N LEU A 605 -17.95 -9.29 -14.17
CA LEU A 605 -18.17 -10.32 -15.19
C LEU A 605 -17.94 -11.70 -14.55
N LEU A 606 -19.02 -12.46 -14.35
CA LEU A 606 -18.98 -13.79 -13.74
C LEU A 606 -19.25 -14.87 -14.77
N ARG A 607 -18.30 -15.77 -14.99
CA ARG A 607 -18.41 -16.88 -15.93
C ARG A 607 -18.10 -18.21 -15.27
N SER A 608 -19.00 -19.16 -15.39
CA SER A 608 -18.81 -20.55 -14.92
C SER A 608 -18.41 -20.63 -13.43
N ASN A 609 -18.90 -19.73 -12.58
CA ASN A 609 -18.70 -19.81 -11.14
C ASN A 609 -19.77 -20.68 -10.47
N ALA A 610 -19.43 -21.32 -9.36
CA ALA A 610 -20.32 -22.17 -8.58
C ALA A 610 -20.53 -21.61 -7.16
N ALA A 611 -21.77 -21.71 -6.66
CA ALA A 611 -22.07 -21.47 -5.26
C ALA A 611 -23.07 -22.48 -4.75
N ALA A 612 -22.93 -22.90 -3.50
CA ALA A 612 -23.94 -23.69 -2.80
C ALA A 612 -23.92 -23.34 -1.30
N GLY A 613 -25.14 -23.32 -0.71
CA GLY A 613 -25.30 -22.96 0.70
C GLY A 613 -25.00 -21.50 1.03
N ASN A 614 -24.93 -20.62 0.01
CA ASN A 614 -24.70 -19.19 0.16
C ASN A 614 -25.60 -18.37 -0.78
N PRO A 615 -26.16 -17.24 -0.34
CA PRO A 615 -26.79 -16.27 -1.24
C PRO A 615 -25.74 -15.63 -2.16
N VAL A 616 -26.21 -15.03 -3.25
CA VAL A 616 -25.39 -14.25 -4.18
C VAL A 616 -25.96 -12.82 -4.24
N SER A 617 -25.12 -11.81 -4.06
CA SER A 617 -25.49 -10.41 -4.08
C SER A 617 -24.65 -9.67 -5.14
N LEU A 618 -25.28 -9.22 -6.22
CA LEU A 618 -24.59 -8.65 -7.37
C LEU A 618 -25.22 -7.32 -7.76
N ALA A 619 -24.40 -6.42 -8.28
CA ALA A 619 -24.85 -5.17 -8.88
C ALA A 619 -25.77 -5.44 -10.10
N ALA A 620 -26.69 -4.52 -10.38
CA ALA A 620 -27.64 -4.67 -11.48
C ALA A 620 -26.99 -4.75 -12.88
N ASN A 621 -25.76 -4.24 -13.02
CA ASN A 621 -24.96 -4.27 -14.25
C ASN A 621 -23.97 -5.44 -14.32
N ALA A 622 -24.02 -6.37 -13.37
CA ALA A 622 -23.21 -7.58 -13.43
C ALA A 622 -23.57 -8.43 -14.65
N GLN A 623 -22.54 -8.95 -15.33
CA GLN A 623 -22.70 -9.80 -16.49
C GLN A 623 -22.49 -11.26 -16.11
N LEU A 624 -23.49 -12.12 -16.38
CA LEU A 624 -23.50 -13.50 -15.94
C LEU A 624 -23.49 -14.47 -17.13
N SER A 625 -22.64 -15.51 -17.08
CA SER A 625 -22.60 -16.56 -18.08
C SER A 625 -22.25 -17.92 -17.45
N ARG A 626 -23.12 -18.93 -17.64
CA ARG A 626 -22.92 -20.32 -17.20
C ARG A 626 -22.61 -20.49 -15.69
N ASN A 627 -23.02 -19.57 -14.83
CA ASN A 627 -22.85 -19.74 -13.39
C ASN A 627 -23.94 -20.68 -12.82
N ASN A 628 -23.59 -21.40 -11.76
CA ASN A 628 -24.54 -22.23 -11.01
C ASN A 628 -24.54 -21.84 -9.53
N TRP A 629 -25.63 -21.27 -9.04
CA TRP A 629 -25.80 -20.80 -7.67
C TRP A 629 -26.49 -21.81 -6.73
N ALA A 630 -26.77 -23.01 -7.23
CA ALA A 630 -27.34 -24.15 -6.49
C ALA A 630 -26.58 -25.43 -6.84
N GLU A 631 -25.25 -25.35 -6.89
CA GLU A 631 -24.39 -26.43 -7.36
C GLU A 631 -24.44 -27.67 -6.43
N THR A 632 -24.32 -28.84 -7.02
CA THR A 632 -24.14 -30.10 -6.30
C THR A 632 -22.71 -30.59 -6.52
N PHE A 633 -21.92 -30.59 -5.47
CA PHE A 633 -20.52 -31.01 -5.53
C PHE A 633 -20.36 -32.52 -5.42
N ARG A 634 -19.32 -33.09 -6.04
CA ARG A 634 -18.98 -34.52 -5.96
C ARG A 634 -18.62 -34.93 -4.54
N SER A 635 -17.94 -34.07 -3.81
CA SER A 635 -17.60 -34.26 -2.42
C SER A 635 -17.71 -32.93 -1.66
N THR A 636 -18.21 -33.01 -0.43
CA THR A 636 -18.22 -31.89 0.54
C THR A 636 -17.36 -32.19 1.76
N ASP A 637 -16.52 -33.24 1.71
CA ASP A 637 -15.53 -33.55 2.74
C ASP A 637 -14.22 -32.80 2.46
N PRO A 638 -13.84 -31.82 3.30
CA PRO A 638 -12.66 -30.99 3.08
C PRO A 638 -11.33 -31.68 3.47
N ALA A 639 -11.37 -32.88 4.05
CA ALA A 639 -10.20 -33.52 4.67
C ALA A 639 -8.97 -33.61 3.74
N GLN A 640 -9.17 -33.90 2.44
CA GLN A 640 -8.09 -33.94 1.47
C GLN A 640 -7.60 -32.54 1.10
N ALA A 641 -8.52 -31.58 0.90
CA ALA A 641 -8.17 -30.19 0.55
C ALA A 641 -7.37 -29.50 1.66
N GLU A 642 -7.73 -29.76 2.91
CA GLU A 642 -7.08 -29.23 4.10
C GLU A 642 -5.84 -30.01 4.51
N GLY A 643 -5.57 -31.15 3.87
CA GLY A 643 -4.43 -32.01 4.12
C GLY A 643 -3.09 -31.44 3.61
N ALA A 644 -2.07 -32.30 3.63
CA ALA A 644 -0.72 -31.94 3.20
C ALA A 644 -0.68 -31.56 1.71
N ARG A 645 0.16 -30.60 1.35
CA ARG A 645 0.46 -30.27 -0.04
C ARG A 645 1.11 -31.44 -0.77
N GLN A 646 1.00 -31.46 -2.09
CA GLN A 646 1.75 -32.39 -2.92
C GLN A 646 3.28 -32.22 -2.73
N PRO A 647 4.10 -33.25 -3.02
CA PRO A 647 5.55 -33.14 -2.86
C PRO A 647 6.20 -32.00 -3.63
N ASP A 648 5.62 -31.57 -4.76
CA ASP A 648 6.08 -30.42 -5.55
C ASP A 648 5.64 -29.06 -4.96
N GLY A 649 4.93 -29.05 -3.85
CA GLY A 649 4.43 -27.87 -3.15
C GLY A 649 3.07 -27.39 -3.60
N LYS A 650 2.48 -27.98 -4.63
CA LYS A 650 1.15 -27.62 -5.12
C LYS A 650 0.04 -28.01 -4.15
N LEU A 651 -1.13 -27.45 -4.37
CA LEU A 651 -2.33 -27.81 -3.62
C LEU A 651 -2.65 -29.31 -3.73
N PRO A 652 -3.23 -29.93 -2.70
CA PRO A 652 -3.68 -31.32 -2.77
C PRO A 652 -4.64 -31.53 -3.95
N ARG A 653 -4.56 -32.68 -4.59
CA ARG A 653 -5.59 -33.09 -5.55
C ARG A 653 -6.77 -33.67 -4.79
N THR A 654 -7.96 -33.16 -5.05
CA THR A 654 -9.17 -33.56 -4.35
C THR A 654 -10.40 -33.41 -5.26
N ASP A 655 -11.42 -34.15 -4.97
CA ASP A 655 -12.77 -34.01 -5.54
C ASP A 655 -13.69 -33.14 -4.68
N PHE A 656 -13.19 -32.64 -3.55
CA PHE A 656 -13.87 -31.65 -2.70
C PHE A 656 -14.29 -30.43 -3.50
N LEU A 657 -15.55 -30.05 -3.44
CA LEU A 657 -16.17 -28.98 -4.24
C LEU A 657 -16.00 -29.13 -5.76
N ALA A 658 -15.60 -30.29 -6.27
CA ALA A 658 -15.54 -30.54 -7.71
C ALA A 658 -16.96 -30.71 -8.28
N THR A 659 -17.18 -30.16 -9.48
CA THR A 659 -18.46 -30.22 -10.20
C THR A 659 -18.42 -31.24 -11.33
N GLY A 660 -19.58 -31.57 -11.91
CA GLY A 660 -19.67 -32.50 -13.01
C GLY A 660 -19.51 -31.88 -14.40
N ASP A 661 -19.75 -30.58 -14.54
CA ASP A 661 -19.96 -29.85 -15.78
C ASP A 661 -18.89 -28.81 -16.12
N GLY A 662 -17.82 -28.73 -15.31
CA GLY A 662 -16.72 -27.76 -15.49
C GLY A 662 -17.08 -26.36 -15.03
N VAL A 663 -18.14 -26.20 -14.25
CA VAL A 663 -18.46 -24.96 -13.51
C VAL A 663 -17.73 -24.98 -12.17
N GLY A 664 -17.28 -23.83 -11.66
CA GLY A 664 -16.55 -23.75 -10.40
C GLY A 664 -15.05 -24.02 -10.50
N ALA A 665 -14.39 -24.04 -9.35
CA ALA A 665 -12.96 -24.17 -9.23
C ALA A 665 -12.46 -25.58 -9.61
N SER A 666 -11.31 -25.65 -10.27
CA SER A 666 -10.61 -26.91 -10.45
C SER A 666 -9.87 -27.28 -9.17
N MET A 667 -10.42 -28.20 -8.39
CA MET A 667 -9.84 -28.68 -7.14
C MET A 667 -8.78 -29.78 -7.36
N GLY A 668 -8.61 -30.23 -8.59
CA GLY A 668 -7.61 -31.24 -8.98
C GLY A 668 -6.20 -30.71 -9.19
N GLY A 669 -5.98 -29.41 -8.97
CA GLY A 669 -4.71 -28.73 -9.17
C GLY A 669 -4.54 -28.07 -10.55
N TYR A 670 -3.41 -27.42 -10.76
CA TYR A 670 -3.00 -26.72 -12.00
C TYR A 670 -1.67 -27.25 -12.52
#